data_bffbbe534a9a8801a628e5a7a6bc5d2f
#
_entry.id   bffbbe534a9a8801a628e5a7a6bc5d2f
#
_cell.length_a   1.000
_cell.length_b   1.000
_cell.length_c   1.000
_cell.angle_alpha   90.00
_cell.angle_beta   90.00
_cell.angle_gamma   90.00
#
_symmetry.space_group_name_H-M   'P 1'
#
loop_
_entity.id
_entity.type
_entity.pdbx_description
1 polymer ?
#
loop_
_entity_poly.entity_id
_entity_poly.type
_entity_poly.pdbx_seq_one_letter_code
_entity_poly.pdbx_strand_id
1 'polypeptide(L)'
;MKTQNWSHMWLGYHPISKDNKNWKVICNDFSKEDRVVKSAIGEFATGIKGYFDADITEDDGDVYVLEIAKDANIAEEGYLVKGEKSGITLKASDENGVIYGVFAILRKLGARVAVEEISEEAAPSNPLRMMNHWDNMDGSIERGYSGESFFFENDEMYINERTVDYARFMASVGINGIVINNVNVKGAATYLITDRFFDKVKELQDVFADYGIKLYLSINFAAPIELGGLEVCDPLDEGVIAWWQAKSKEVFEKLPGFGGYLVKADSEGRPGPFTYGRTQADGANMLADAVAPYGGIIIWRCFVYNCTQDWRDYKTDRARAGYDYFKDFDGEYHDNVILQIKNGPMDFQIREPISPLLGGLTKTNQLLEVQIAQEYTGHQIDLCYLMPMFKEVLEFRTYCSEKNDTVADVVSGRMMGNKLAGMAAVINTGNDFNWTGNDLAAANLYGFGRLAYNTELGADEIAREWVALTFDMDKASEDKLVDMLMRSRDIYEKYTSPLGIGWMVTPHVHYGPSVDGYEYSRWGTYHRADHKGIGVDRSDKGTGYAQQYYEPNASAYNDPEKCPEELLLFFHHIPYTWKLKSGKTLIQYIYDSHFEGEEGAEKLAEDWNSLKDFVNPDVFARVAARFELQVANAKEWRDQVNSYFYRKSDIADEQGRKIY
;
A
#
# COMPACT_ATOMS: atom_id res chain seq x y z
N MET A 1 -20.58 13.41 -25.02
CA MET A 1 -19.77 12.71 -24.03
C MET A 1 -19.99 11.22 -24.26
N LYS A 2 -18.95 10.46 -24.59
CA LYS A 2 -19.05 9.01 -24.68
C LYS A 2 -19.18 8.47 -23.26
N THR A 3 -20.02 7.47 -23.06
CA THR A 3 -20.16 6.74 -21.81
C THR A 3 -18.83 6.06 -21.51
N GLN A 4 -18.07 6.65 -20.63
CA GLN A 4 -16.82 6.11 -20.12
C GLN A 4 -17.15 4.89 -19.24
N ASN A 5 -16.56 3.74 -19.54
CA ASN A 5 -16.72 2.58 -18.67
C ASN A 5 -15.75 2.68 -17.48
N TRP A 6 -16.20 3.26 -16.38
CA TRP A 6 -15.40 3.47 -15.16
C TRP A 6 -14.97 2.18 -14.46
N SER A 7 -15.56 1.04 -14.83
CA SER A 7 -15.06 -0.25 -14.36
C SER A 7 -13.65 -0.58 -14.86
N HIS A 8 -13.17 0.13 -15.89
CA HIS A 8 -11.81 -0.03 -16.42
C HIS A 8 -10.80 0.98 -15.85
N MET A 9 -11.20 1.86 -14.93
CA MET A 9 -10.32 2.85 -14.27
C MET A 9 -9.39 3.56 -15.29
N TRP A 10 -8.07 3.57 -15.06
CA TRP A 10 -7.07 4.18 -15.96
C TRP A 10 -6.77 3.37 -17.23
N LEU A 11 -7.32 2.16 -17.41
CA LEU A 11 -7.24 1.36 -18.64
C LEU A 11 -8.49 1.52 -19.53
N GLY A 12 -9.21 2.62 -19.38
CA GLY A 12 -10.39 2.94 -20.18
C GLY A 12 -10.08 3.34 -21.63
N TYR A 13 -8.83 3.59 -21.98
CA TYR A 13 -8.30 3.90 -23.32
C TYR A 13 -9.18 4.86 -24.12
N HIS A 14 -9.33 6.10 -23.61
CA HIS A 14 -10.19 7.11 -24.23
C HIS A 14 -9.66 7.56 -25.58
N PRO A 15 -10.53 7.75 -26.60
CA PRO A 15 -10.10 8.24 -27.92
C PRO A 15 -9.34 9.57 -27.82
N ILE A 16 -8.10 9.60 -28.27
CA ILE A 16 -7.22 10.77 -28.24
C ILE A 16 -6.94 11.37 -29.60
N SER A 17 -7.09 10.60 -30.65
CA SER A 17 -6.86 11.04 -32.03
C SER A 17 -7.81 10.33 -33.02
N LYS A 18 -7.95 10.91 -34.22
CA LYS A 18 -8.61 10.27 -35.38
C LYS A 18 -7.60 9.62 -36.32
N ASP A 19 -6.34 9.55 -35.94
CA ASP A 19 -5.32 8.81 -36.68
C ASP A 19 -5.57 7.32 -36.46
N ASN A 20 -6.20 6.67 -37.45
CA ASN A 20 -6.56 5.25 -37.42
C ASN A 20 -5.56 4.38 -38.19
N LYS A 21 -4.30 4.82 -38.29
CA LYS A 21 -3.24 4.04 -38.91
C LYS A 21 -3.00 2.75 -38.13
N ASN A 22 -3.12 1.61 -38.83
CA ASN A 22 -2.99 0.29 -38.23
C ASN A 22 -1.55 0.00 -37.77
N TRP A 23 -1.39 -0.99 -36.93
CA TRP A 23 -0.12 -1.41 -36.37
C TRP A 23 0.24 -2.84 -36.76
N LYS A 24 1.52 -3.09 -37.03
CA LYS A 24 2.08 -4.43 -37.14
C LYS A 24 2.96 -4.75 -35.96
N VAL A 25 2.79 -5.93 -35.35
CA VAL A 25 3.61 -6.36 -34.21
C VAL A 25 4.61 -7.42 -34.65
N ILE A 26 5.89 -7.12 -34.50
CA ILE A 26 7.02 -8.01 -34.78
C ILE A 26 7.69 -8.39 -33.48
N CYS A 27 7.76 -9.68 -33.18
CA CYS A 27 8.49 -10.19 -32.00
C CYS A 27 9.75 -10.89 -32.45
N ASN A 28 10.89 -10.35 -32.04
CA ASN A 28 12.21 -10.94 -32.22
C ASN A 28 12.65 -11.51 -30.87
N ASP A 29 13.13 -12.76 -30.84
CA ASP A 29 13.64 -13.44 -29.64
C ASP A 29 12.63 -13.73 -28.52
N PHE A 30 11.37 -13.31 -28.65
CA PHE A 30 10.26 -13.68 -27.78
C PHE A 30 9.21 -14.50 -28.54
N SER A 31 8.63 -15.50 -27.87
CA SER A 31 7.51 -16.27 -28.44
C SER A 31 6.20 -15.51 -28.30
N LYS A 32 5.46 -15.29 -29.39
CA LYS A 32 4.09 -14.77 -29.33
C LYS A 32 3.11 -15.70 -28.61
N GLU A 33 3.48 -16.97 -28.44
CA GLU A 33 2.70 -17.98 -27.72
C GLU A 33 3.02 -18.03 -26.21
N ASP A 34 4.08 -17.33 -25.77
CA ASP A 34 4.30 -17.15 -24.34
C ASP A 34 3.12 -16.41 -23.73
N ARG A 35 2.68 -16.84 -22.54
CA ARG A 35 1.45 -16.35 -21.91
C ARG A 35 1.49 -14.85 -21.61
N VAL A 36 2.63 -14.34 -21.11
CA VAL A 36 2.81 -12.93 -20.74
C VAL A 36 2.94 -12.06 -22.00
N VAL A 37 3.75 -12.50 -22.98
CA VAL A 37 3.91 -11.81 -24.25
C VAL A 37 2.59 -11.72 -25.02
N LYS A 38 1.80 -12.80 -25.00
CA LYS A 38 0.46 -12.84 -25.60
C LYS A 38 -0.48 -11.84 -24.93
N SER A 39 -0.50 -11.77 -23.62
CA SER A 39 -1.27 -10.75 -22.86
C SER A 39 -0.80 -9.35 -23.19
N ALA A 40 0.51 -9.10 -23.28
CA ALA A 40 1.08 -7.81 -23.65
C ALA A 40 0.62 -7.36 -25.05
N ILE A 41 0.66 -8.25 -26.05
CA ILE A 41 0.18 -7.96 -27.43
C ILE A 41 -1.32 -7.70 -27.44
N GLY A 42 -2.10 -8.49 -26.68
CA GLY A 42 -3.55 -8.31 -26.54
C GLY A 42 -3.91 -6.96 -25.90
N GLU A 43 -3.16 -6.56 -24.89
CA GLU A 43 -3.35 -5.26 -24.23
C GLU A 43 -2.97 -4.10 -25.16
N PHE A 44 -1.86 -4.23 -25.90
CA PHE A 44 -1.49 -3.25 -26.92
C PHE A 44 -2.60 -3.08 -27.98
N ALA A 45 -3.16 -4.20 -28.47
CA ALA A 45 -4.28 -4.18 -29.43
C ALA A 45 -5.50 -3.44 -28.86
N THR A 46 -5.85 -3.74 -27.60
CA THR A 46 -6.97 -3.09 -26.90
C THR A 46 -6.72 -1.59 -26.74
N GLY A 47 -5.51 -1.20 -26.36
CA GLY A 47 -5.13 0.19 -26.14
C GLY A 47 -5.16 1.02 -27.43
N ILE A 48 -4.53 0.55 -28.53
CA ILE A 48 -4.55 1.28 -29.81
C ILE A 48 -5.95 1.35 -30.41
N LYS A 49 -6.78 0.31 -30.23
CA LYS A 49 -8.18 0.34 -30.60
C LYS A 49 -8.95 1.42 -29.87
N GLY A 50 -8.74 1.54 -28.57
CA GLY A 50 -9.38 2.57 -27.76
C GLY A 50 -8.91 3.99 -28.10
N TYR A 51 -7.60 4.20 -28.21
CA TYR A 51 -7.03 5.54 -28.43
C TYR A 51 -7.23 6.06 -29.86
N PHE A 52 -7.10 5.20 -30.89
CA PHE A 52 -6.98 5.61 -32.30
C PHE A 52 -8.02 4.98 -33.23
N ASP A 53 -8.85 4.05 -32.76
CA ASP A 53 -9.70 3.17 -33.58
C ASP A 53 -8.89 2.37 -34.62
N ALA A 54 -7.63 2.03 -34.26
CA ALA A 54 -6.70 1.27 -35.10
C ALA A 54 -6.71 -0.22 -34.72
N ASP A 55 -6.30 -1.07 -35.68
CA ASP A 55 -6.23 -2.52 -35.50
C ASP A 55 -4.79 -3.03 -35.70
N ILE A 56 -4.48 -4.22 -35.13
CA ILE A 56 -3.25 -4.95 -35.47
C ILE A 56 -3.49 -5.66 -36.83
N THR A 57 -2.53 -5.58 -37.72
CA THR A 57 -2.57 -6.19 -39.07
C THR A 57 -1.25 -6.92 -39.38
N GLU A 58 -1.32 -7.93 -40.26
CA GLU A 58 -0.12 -8.57 -40.83
C GLU A 58 0.32 -7.94 -42.16
N ASP A 59 -0.44 -6.98 -42.70
CA ASP A 59 -0.11 -6.29 -43.93
C ASP A 59 1.12 -5.41 -43.82
N ASP A 60 1.91 -5.32 -44.92
CA ASP A 60 3.12 -4.49 -45.02
C ASP A 60 2.83 -3.11 -45.66
N GLY A 61 1.61 -2.60 -45.55
CA GLY A 61 1.20 -1.31 -46.09
C GLY A 61 1.73 -0.11 -45.30
N ASP A 62 1.03 1.02 -45.37
CA ASP A 62 1.30 2.19 -44.53
C ASP A 62 0.80 1.95 -43.11
N VAL A 63 1.63 1.29 -42.27
CA VAL A 63 1.31 0.90 -40.91
C VAL A 63 2.42 1.39 -39.96
N TYR A 64 2.08 1.57 -38.66
CA TYR A 64 3.09 1.66 -37.62
C TYR A 64 3.59 0.27 -37.26
N VAL A 65 4.85 0.16 -36.81
CA VAL A 65 5.43 -1.11 -36.38
C VAL A 65 5.73 -1.02 -34.87
N LEU A 66 5.25 -1.99 -34.11
CA LEU A 66 5.77 -2.28 -32.77
C LEU A 66 6.76 -3.44 -32.90
N GLU A 67 8.04 -3.15 -32.77
CA GLU A 67 9.10 -4.16 -32.77
C GLU A 67 9.49 -4.51 -31.32
N ILE A 68 9.32 -5.77 -30.93
CA ILE A 68 9.67 -6.29 -29.60
C ILE A 68 10.91 -7.18 -29.73
N ALA A 69 11.97 -6.87 -29.00
CA ALA A 69 13.23 -7.59 -29.04
C ALA A 69 13.81 -7.81 -27.63
N LYS A 70 14.64 -8.85 -27.48
CA LYS A 70 15.34 -9.13 -26.23
C LYS A 70 16.66 -8.34 -26.15
N ASP A 71 16.97 -7.81 -24.97
CA ASP A 71 18.25 -7.18 -24.68
C ASP A 71 18.73 -7.59 -23.29
N ALA A 72 19.73 -8.45 -23.22
CA ALA A 72 20.30 -9.00 -21.99
C ALA A 72 21.08 -7.98 -21.15
N ASN A 73 21.30 -6.76 -21.65
CA ASN A 73 21.95 -5.68 -20.88
C ASN A 73 20.93 -4.89 -20.03
N ILE A 74 19.64 -5.04 -20.30
CA ILE A 74 18.58 -4.45 -19.49
C ILE A 74 18.43 -5.28 -18.21
N ALA A 75 18.22 -4.61 -17.07
CA ALA A 75 18.01 -5.29 -15.78
C ALA A 75 16.74 -6.15 -15.80
N GLU A 76 16.66 -7.13 -14.92
CA GLU A 76 15.51 -8.03 -14.77
C GLU A 76 14.18 -7.26 -14.67
N GLU A 77 13.16 -7.72 -15.40
CA GLU A 77 11.85 -7.05 -15.54
C GLU A 77 11.93 -5.62 -16.12
N GLY A 78 13.06 -5.21 -16.67
CA GLY A 78 13.27 -3.90 -17.25
C GLY A 78 12.93 -3.84 -18.76
N TYR A 79 12.77 -2.61 -19.24
CA TYR A 79 12.51 -2.31 -20.65
C TYR A 79 13.15 -1.01 -21.11
N LEU A 80 13.33 -0.90 -22.43
CA LEU A 80 13.66 0.33 -23.15
C LEU A 80 12.67 0.50 -24.30
N VAL A 81 11.95 1.61 -24.29
CA VAL A 81 11.00 1.99 -25.36
C VAL A 81 11.55 3.19 -26.12
N LYS A 82 11.52 3.13 -27.44
CA LYS A 82 11.92 4.23 -28.32
C LYS A 82 10.98 4.37 -29.49
N GLY A 83 10.37 5.53 -29.62
CA GLY A 83 9.50 5.90 -30.73
C GLY A 83 10.26 6.48 -31.91
N GLU A 84 9.75 6.26 -33.10
CA GLU A 84 10.20 6.82 -34.36
C GLU A 84 8.97 7.07 -35.27
N LYS A 85 9.13 7.80 -36.36
CA LYS A 85 8.02 8.09 -37.31
C LYS A 85 7.39 6.83 -37.89
N SER A 86 8.08 5.71 -37.92
CA SER A 86 7.60 4.42 -38.45
C SER A 86 6.95 3.53 -37.38
N GLY A 87 7.05 3.87 -36.11
CA GLY A 87 6.54 3.04 -35.01
C GLY A 87 7.37 3.10 -33.76
N ILE A 88 7.39 2.02 -32.99
CA ILE A 88 8.03 1.93 -31.67
C ILE A 88 8.90 0.67 -31.59
N THR A 89 10.09 0.81 -31.09
CA THR A 89 10.94 -0.33 -30.66
C THR A 89 10.82 -0.49 -29.15
N LEU A 90 10.48 -1.69 -28.70
CA LEU A 90 10.48 -2.14 -27.32
C LEU A 90 11.56 -3.21 -27.14
N LYS A 91 12.58 -2.92 -26.35
CA LYS A 91 13.55 -3.90 -25.89
C LYS A 91 13.28 -4.27 -24.44
N ALA A 92 13.37 -5.55 -24.08
CA ALA A 92 13.11 -6.04 -22.73
C ALA A 92 14.10 -7.13 -22.33
N SER A 93 14.33 -7.28 -21.02
CA SER A 93 15.19 -8.34 -20.46
C SER A 93 14.52 -9.72 -20.52
N ASP A 94 13.20 -9.72 -20.29
CA ASP A 94 12.36 -10.91 -20.12
C ASP A 94 10.89 -10.60 -20.48
N GLU A 95 10.01 -11.58 -20.31
CA GLU A 95 8.59 -11.48 -20.65
C GLU A 95 7.87 -10.44 -19.79
N ASN A 96 8.25 -10.28 -18.49
CA ASN A 96 7.69 -9.24 -17.64
C ASN A 96 8.13 -7.85 -18.10
N GLY A 97 9.36 -7.67 -18.55
CA GLY A 97 9.81 -6.44 -19.18
C GLY A 97 9.00 -6.09 -20.45
N VAL A 98 8.57 -7.10 -21.22
CA VAL A 98 7.71 -6.87 -22.39
C VAL A 98 6.36 -6.29 -21.98
N ILE A 99 5.66 -6.89 -21.01
CA ILE A 99 4.33 -6.39 -20.60
C ILE A 99 4.42 -5.01 -19.96
N TYR A 100 5.43 -4.74 -19.12
CA TYR A 100 5.63 -3.43 -18.52
C TYR A 100 5.98 -2.37 -19.57
N GLY A 101 6.79 -2.71 -20.56
CA GLY A 101 7.11 -1.83 -21.68
C GLY A 101 5.90 -1.51 -22.55
N VAL A 102 5.02 -2.48 -22.80
CA VAL A 102 3.74 -2.25 -23.51
C VAL A 102 2.86 -1.29 -22.72
N PHE A 103 2.70 -1.49 -21.42
CA PHE A 103 1.95 -0.54 -20.58
C PHE A 103 2.62 0.84 -20.53
N ALA A 104 3.95 0.93 -20.58
CA ALA A 104 4.65 2.21 -20.67
C ALA A 104 4.31 2.93 -22.00
N ILE A 105 4.30 2.21 -23.13
CA ILE A 105 3.86 2.77 -24.43
C ILE A 105 2.42 3.29 -24.31
N LEU A 106 1.48 2.47 -23.84
CA LEU A 106 0.09 2.85 -23.70
C LEU A 106 -0.12 4.05 -22.78
N ARG A 107 0.66 4.14 -21.70
CA ARG A 107 0.70 5.26 -20.76
C ARG A 107 1.11 6.56 -21.45
N LYS A 108 2.21 6.53 -22.23
CA LYS A 108 2.68 7.69 -22.99
C LYS A 108 1.65 8.12 -24.06
N LEU A 109 1.10 7.17 -24.79
CA LEU A 109 0.06 7.46 -25.79
C LEU A 109 -1.18 8.06 -25.11
N GLY A 110 -1.65 7.49 -24.00
CA GLY A 110 -2.78 8.01 -23.22
C GLY A 110 -2.54 9.42 -22.67
N ALA A 111 -1.31 9.72 -22.30
CA ALA A 111 -0.86 11.07 -21.93
C ALA A 111 -0.65 12.00 -23.15
N ARG A 112 -1.05 11.58 -24.35
CA ARG A 112 -1.00 12.34 -25.62
C ARG A 112 0.42 12.67 -26.11
N VAL A 113 1.42 11.85 -25.73
CA VAL A 113 2.78 11.95 -26.27
C VAL A 113 2.77 11.39 -27.71
N ALA A 114 3.35 12.13 -28.66
CA ALA A 114 3.44 11.68 -30.05
C ALA A 114 4.33 10.43 -30.16
N VAL A 115 4.01 9.52 -31.10
CA VAL A 115 4.73 8.24 -31.27
C VAL A 115 6.24 8.44 -31.34
N GLU A 116 6.71 9.39 -32.15
CA GLU A 116 8.12 9.69 -32.35
C GLU A 116 8.83 10.35 -31.16
N GLU A 117 8.07 10.85 -30.18
CA GLU A 117 8.58 11.48 -28.96
C GLU A 117 8.66 10.50 -27.78
N ILE A 118 8.10 9.30 -27.92
CA ILE A 118 8.12 8.28 -26.87
C ILE A 118 9.58 7.82 -26.65
N SER A 119 10.08 7.98 -25.43
CA SER A 119 11.37 7.47 -25.00
C SER A 119 11.31 7.20 -23.50
N GLU A 120 11.53 5.96 -23.09
CA GLU A 120 11.57 5.58 -21.69
C GLU A 120 12.46 4.34 -21.52
N GLU A 121 13.37 4.39 -20.56
CA GLU A 121 14.11 3.24 -20.07
C GLU A 121 13.81 3.09 -18.58
N ALA A 122 13.38 1.92 -18.16
CA ALA A 122 13.05 1.65 -16.77
C ALA A 122 13.28 0.20 -16.40
N ALA A 123 13.62 0.00 -15.13
CA ALA A 123 13.63 -1.29 -14.47
C ALA A 123 13.10 -1.12 -13.05
N PRO A 124 12.53 -2.17 -12.43
CA PRO A 124 11.94 -2.02 -11.11
C PRO A 124 12.99 -1.69 -10.06
N SER A 125 12.70 -0.67 -9.23
CA SER A 125 13.50 -0.33 -8.05
C SER A 125 13.45 -1.45 -7.01
N ASN A 126 12.29 -2.09 -6.87
CA ASN A 126 12.04 -3.12 -5.86
C ASN A 126 11.81 -4.48 -6.52
N PRO A 127 12.51 -5.55 -6.08
CA PRO A 127 12.30 -6.91 -6.60
C PRO A 127 10.88 -7.42 -6.39
N LEU A 128 10.30 -7.23 -5.17
CA LEU A 128 8.92 -7.58 -4.85
C LEU A 128 8.05 -6.34 -4.77
N ARG A 129 6.92 -6.36 -5.47
CA ARG A 129 5.93 -5.29 -5.52
C ARG A 129 4.55 -5.95 -5.37
N MET A 130 4.00 -5.89 -4.15
CA MET A 130 2.92 -6.78 -3.75
C MET A 130 1.65 -6.05 -3.36
N MET A 131 0.50 -6.70 -3.60
CA MET A 131 -0.79 -6.35 -3.04
C MET A 131 -1.23 -7.41 -2.05
N ASN A 132 -1.61 -7.00 -0.84
CA ASN A 132 -2.09 -7.89 0.22
C ASN A 132 -3.57 -7.62 0.46
N HIS A 133 -4.42 -8.54 0.02
CA HIS A 133 -5.86 -8.49 0.29
C HIS A 133 -6.19 -8.95 1.71
N TRP A 134 -7.26 -8.40 2.25
CA TRP A 134 -7.85 -8.83 3.51
C TRP A 134 -9.26 -9.41 3.29
N ASP A 135 -9.42 -10.12 2.20
CA ASP A 135 -10.66 -10.75 1.79
C ASP A 135 -10.91 -12.03 2.62
N ASN A 136 -12.13 -12.19 3.10
CA ASN A 136 -12.57 -13.36 3.85
C ASN A 136 -13.37 -14.30 2.93
N MET A 137 -13.41 -15.58 3.27
CA MET A 137 -14.11 -16.63 2.48
C MET A 137 -15.62 -16.43 2.43
N ASP A 138 -16.22 -15.74 3.42
CA ASP A 138 -17.65 -15.43 3.45
C ASP A 138 -18.06 -14.28 2.49
N GLY A 139 -17.10 -13.65 1.82
CA GLY A 139 -17.30 -12.53 0.91
C GLY A 139 -17.05 -11.16 1.54
N SER A 140 -16.92 -11.07 2.85
CA SER A 140 -16.56 -9.81 3.51
C SER A 140 -15.08 -9.45 3.26
N ILE A 141 -14.77 -8.16 3.31
CA ILE A 141 -13.40 -7.66 3.27
C ILE A 141 -13.14 -6.96 4.59
N GLU A 142 -12.10 -7.37 5.31
CA GLU A 142 -11.67 -6.63 6.52
C GLU A 142 -11.19 -5.25 6.10
N ARG A 143 -11.78 -4.20 6.68
CA ARG A 143 -11.59 -2.80 6.24
C ARG A 143 -12.00 -2.59 4.77
N GLY A 144 -13.05 -3.28 4.32
CA GLY A 144 -13.65 -3.13 2.99
C GLY A 144 -14.60 -1.94 2.94
N TYR A 145 -14.34 -0.99 2.02
CA TYR A 145 -15.17 0.22 1.83
C TYR A 145 -15.68 0.34 0.40
N SER A 146 -15.58 -0.76 -0.38
CA SER A 146 -15.84 -0.78 -1.82
C SER A 146 -16.64 -2.02 -2.26
N GLY A 147 -17.58 -2.43 -1.42
CA GLY A 147 -18.41 -3.62 -1.64
C GLY A 147 -17.79 -4.88 -1.04
N GLU A 148 -18.17 -6.03 -1.58
CA GLU A 148 -17.74 -7.36 -1.13
C GLU A 148 -16.57 -7.88 -1.98
N SER A 149 -15.97 -8.98 -1.53
CA SER A 149 -14.91 -9.67 -2.25
C SER A 149 -15.38 -10.13 -3.64
N PHE A 150 -14.50 -10.01 -4.62
CA PHE A 150 -14.71 -10.63 -5.94
C PHE A 150 -13.93 -11.94 -6.10
N PHE A 151 -13.22 -12.37 -5.06
CA PHE A 151 -12.54 -13.67 -4.99
C PHE A 151 -13.36 -14.73 -4.27
N PHE A 152 -14.12 -14.32 -3.24
CA PHE A 152 -14.80 -15.24 -2.33
C PHE A 152 -16.26 -14.82 -2.07
N GLU A 153 -17.11 -15.83 -1.88
CA GLU A 153 -18.50 -15.69 -1.45
C GLU A 153 -18.99 -17.01 -0.87
N ASN A 154 -19.65 -16.99 0.28
CA ASN A 154 -20.24 -18.18 0.91
C ASN A 154 -19.28 -19.35 1.10
N ASP A 155 -18.04 -19.09 1.53
CA ASP A 155 -16.95 -20.06 1.70
C ASP A 155 -16.54 -20.80 0.41
N GLU A 156 -16.80 -20.21 -0.75
CA GLU A 156 -16.39 -20.68 -2.07
C GLU A 156 -15.53 -19.65 -2.79
N MET A 157 -14.74 -20.09 -3.78
CA MET A 157 -13.84 -19.24 -4.56
C MET A 157 -14.35 -19.08 -5.98
N TYR A 158 -14.34 -17.83 -6.47
CA TYR A 158 -14.81 -17.46 -7.80
C TYR A 158 -13.70 -16.79 -8.61
N ILE A 159 -13.65 -17.17 -9.89
CA ILE A 159 -12.79 -16.55 -10.91
C ILE A 159 -13.68 -16.12 -12.08
N ASN A 160 -13.60 -14.88 -12.48
CA ASN A 160 -14.44 -14.30 -13.51
C ASN A 160 -13.70 -13.18 -14.27
N GLU A 161 -14.40 -12.47 -15.17
CA GLU A 161 -13.84 -11.36 -15.94
C GLU A 161 -13.25 -10.25 -15.04
N ARG A 162 -13.86 -9.99 -13.87
CA ARG A 162 -13.35 -9.00 -12.91
C ARG A 162 -11.97 -9.38 -12.37
N THR A 163 -11.71 -10.67 -12.17
CA THR A 163 -10.40 -11.17 -11.76
C THR A 163 -9.34 -10.92 -12.83
N VAL A 164 -9.71 -11.08 -14.12
CA VAL A 164 -8.83 -10.77 -15.25
C VAL A 164 -8.54 -9.27 -15.33
N ASP A 165 -9.58 -8.43 -15.24
CA ASP A 165 -9.41 -6.97 -15.22
C ASP A 165 -8.51 -6.53 -14.07
N TYR A 166 -8.65 -7.15 -12.88
CA TYR A 166 -7.79 -6.86 -11.75
C TYR A 166 -6.32 -7.22 -12.05
N ALA A 167 -6.04 -8.37 -12.65
CA ALA A 167 -4.68 -8.75 -13.06
C ALA A 167 -4.08 -7.73 -14.06
N ARG A 168 -4.88 -7.26 -15.03
CA ARG A 168 -4.50 -6.18 -15.96
C ARG A 168 -4.13 -4.89 -15.25
N PHE A 169 -4.96 -4.43 -14.29
CA PHE A 169 -4.65 -3.24 -13.50
C PHE A 169 -3.34 -3.37 -12.75
N MET A 170 -3.13 -4.51 -12.09
CA MET A 170 -1.92 -4.75 -11.30
C MET A 170 -0.66 -4.78 -12.17
N ALA A 171 -0.70 -5.49 -13.30
CA ALA A 171 0.43 -5.52 -14.25
C ALA A 171 0.73 -4.13 -14.84
N SER A 172 -0.33 -3.32 -15.11
CA SER A 172 -0.17 -2.00 -15.72
C SER A 172 0.61 -1.00 -14.86
N VAL A 173 0.67 -1.23 -13.56
CA VAL A 173 1.41 -0.42 -12.59
C VAL A 173 2.64 -1.14 -12.03
N GLY A 174 2.99 -2.31 -12.59
CA GLY A 174 4.23 -3.02 -12.27
C GLY A 174 4.17 -3.92 -11.03
N ILE A 175 3.00 -4.31 -10.56
CA ILE A 175 2.83 -5.30 -9.47
C ILE A 175 3.20 -6.69 -9.99
N ASN A 176 4.00 -7.43 -9.21
CA ASN A 176 4.45 -8.79 -9.55
C ASN A 176 4.10 -9.86 -8.51
N GLY A 177 3.38 -9.50 -7.43
CA GLY A 177 2.95 -10.44 -6.41
C GLY A 177 1.59 -10.08 -5.80
N ILE A 178 0.74 -11.07 -5.54
CA ILE A 178 -0.59 -10.85 -4.92
C ILE A 178 -0.83 -11.92 -3.86
N VAL A 179 -1.25 -11.47 -2.67
CA VAL A 179 -1.83 -12.30 -1.61
C VAL A 179 -3.33 -12.04 -1.60
N ILE A 180 -4.15 -13.07 -1.78
CA ILE A 180 -5.59 -12.91 -2.04
C ILE A 180 -6.51 -12.97 -0.82
N ASN A 181 -6.04 -13.52 0.28
CA ASN A 181 -6.87 -13.77 1.46
C ASN A 181 -6.35 -13.06 2.70
N ASN A 182 -7.26 -12.81 3.63
CA ASN A 182 -6.99 -12.13 4.88
C ASN A 182 -5.84 -12.78 5.65
N VAL A 183 -4.98 -11.95 6.23
CA VAL A 183 -3.86 -12.38 7.10
C VAL A 183 -4.34 -13.06 8.40
N ASN A 184 -5.59 -12.79 8.83
CA ASN A 184 -6.24 -13.42 9.98
C ASN A 184 -6.90 -14.76 9.58
N VAL A 185 -6.13 -15.70 9.01
CA VAL A 185 -6.62 -16.97 8.45
C VAL A 185 -7.32 -17.82 9.50
N LYS A 186 -8.58 -18.17 9.24
CA LYS A 186 -9.42 -19.03 10.08
C LYS A 186 -10.52 -19.68 9.26
N GLY A 187 -11.15 -20.75 9.80
CA GLY A 187 -12.30 -21.40 9.17
C GLY A 187 -12.00 -21.87 7.76
N ALA A 188 -12.87 -21.59 6.81
CA ALA A 188 -12.74 -22.02 5.41
C ALA A 188 -11.42 -21.62 4.75
N ALA A 189 -10.85 -20.46 5.10
CA ALA A 189 -9.57 -19.98 4.56
C ALA A 189 -8.38 -20.92 4.91
N THR A 190 -8.44 -21.65 6.03
CA THR A 190 -7.41 -22.64 6.38
C THR A 190 -7.32 -23.75 5.31
N TYR A 191 -8.42 -24.04 4.61
CA TYR A 191 -8.51 -25.09 3.60
C TYR A 191 -8.00 -24.67 2.21
N LEU A 192 -7.60 -23.40 1.98
CA LEU A 192 -7.04 -22.96 0.70
C LEU A 192 -5.78 -23.74 0.28
N ILE A 193 -5.09 -24.38 1.22
CA ILE A 193 -3.92 -25.23 1.01
C ILE A 193 -4.28 -26.73 0.96
N THR A 194 -5.49 -27.09 0.55
CA THR A 194 -5.98 -28.49 0.50
C THR A 194 -6.66 -28.79 -0.83
N ASP A 195 -6.91 -30.08 -1.10
CA ASP A 195 -7.62 -30.55 -2.31
C ASP A 195 -9.01 -29.92 -2.51
N ARG A 196 -9.61 -29.35 -1.45
CA ARG A 196 -10.89 -28.62 -1.58
C ARG A 196 -10.78 -27.44 -2.53
N PHE A 197 -9.64 -26.72 -2.56
CA PHE A 197 -9.49 -25.49 -3.30
C PHE A 197 -8.36 -25.49 -4.34
N PHE A 198 -7.51 -26.52 -4.42
CA PHE A 198 -6.36 -26.50 -5.32
C PHE A 198 -6.72 -26.21 -6.77
N ASP A 199 -7.80 -26.77 -7.31
CA ASP A 199 -8.22 -26.51 -8.68
C ASP A 199 -8.57 -25.03 -8.89
N LYS A 200 -9.29 -24.43 -7.94
CA LYS A 200 -9.66 -23.00 -8.00
C LYS A 200 -8.49 -22.07 -7.77
N VAL A 201 -7.62 -22.38 -6.83
CA VAL A 201 -6.38 -21.61 -6.59
C VAL A 201 -5.48 -21.70 -7.83
N LYS A 202 -5.39 -22.86 -8.48
CA LYS A 202 -4.64 -23.01 -9.74
C LYS A 202 -5.22 -22.19 -10.88
N GLU A 203 -6.55 -22.21 -11.05
CA GLU A 203 -7.26 -21.39 -12.04
C GLU A 203 -6.96 -19.89 -11.82
N LEU A 204 -7.03 -19.42 -10.58
CA LEU A 204 -6.68 -18.04 -10.23
C LEU A 204 -5.19 -17.73 -10.46
N GLN A 205 -4.31 -18.64 -10.06
CA GLN A 205 -2.87 -18.51 -10.32
C GLN A 205 -2.57 -18.37 -11.80
N ASP A 206 -3.27 -19.11 -12.67
CA ASP A 206 -3.08 -19.01 -14.12
C ASP A 206 -3.51 -17.65 -14.66
N VAL A 207 -4.61 -17.06 -14.18
CA VAL A 207 -5.02 -15.69 -14.54
C VAL A 207 -3.92 -14.68 -14.20
N PHE A 208 -3.36 -14.74 -13.00
CA PHE A 208 -2.29 -13.82 -12.62
C PHE A 208 -1.00 -14.07 -13.39
N ALA A 209 -0.65 -15.33 -13.61
CA ALA A 209 0.56 -15.69 -14.35
C ALA A 209 0.50 -15.27 -15.84
N ASP A 210 -0.69 -15.14 -16.44
CA ASP A 210 -0.87 -14.57 -17.77
C ASP A 210 -0.40 -13.09 -17.86
N TYR A 211 -0.30 -12.43 -16.71
CA TYR A 211 0.16 -11.04 -16.56
C TYR A 211 1.50 -10.92 -15.81
N GLY A 212 2.24 -12.03 -15.65
CA GLY A 212 3.54 -12.04 -14.98
C GLY A 212 3.51 -11.88 -13.47
N ILE A 213 2.35 -12.10 -12.84
CA ILE A 213 2.13 -11.89 -11.41
C ILE A 213 2.14 -13.24 -10.68
N LYS A 214 2.89 -13.36 -9.58
CA LYS A 214 2.91 -14.55 -8.72
C LYS A 214 1.81 -14.50 -7.68
N LEU A 215 1.17 -15.65 -7.46
CA LEU A 215 0.20 -15.83 -6.39
C LEU A 215 0.88 -16.28 -5.10
N TYR A 216 0.45 -15.68 -3.99
CA TYR A 216 0.79 -16.05 -2.62
C TYR A 216 -0.49 -16.26 -1.81
N LEU A 217 -0.41 -17.01 -0.71
CA LEU A 217 -1.54 -17.20 0.22
C LEU A 217 -1.12 -16.83 1.63
N SER A 218 -2.03 -16.17 2.36
CA SER A 218 -1.93 -16.11 3.80
C SER A 218 -2.27 -17.48 4.37
N ILE A 219 -1.50 -17.98 5.35
CA ILE A 219 -1.73 -19.28 5.97
C ILE A 219 -2.03 -19.16 7.46
N ASN A 220 -2.77 -20.16 7.97
CA ASN A 220 -2.99 -20.33 9.37
C ASN A 220 -1.80 -21.04 10.02
N PHE A 221 -1.07 -20.38 10.91
CA PHE A 221 0.06 -21.00 11.62
C PHE A 221 -0.36 -22.25 12.40
N ALA A 222 -1.62 -22.32 12.85
CA ALA A 222 -2.20 -23.48 13.54
C ALA A 222 -2.79 -24.53 12.58
N ALA A 223 -2.54 -24.48 11.27
CA ALA A 223 -3.02 -25.49 10.32
C ALA A 223 -2.63 -26.93 10.69
N PRO A 224 -1.45 -27.24 11.29
CA PRO A 224 -1.15 -28.58 11.79
C PRO A 224 -2.17 -29.12 12.79
N ILE A 225 -2.75 -28.26 13.63
CA ILE A 225 -3.83 -28.64 14.55
C ILE A 225 -5.14 -28.81 13.79
N GLU A 226 -5.54 -27.79 13.02
CA GLU A 226 -6.87 -27.73 12.38
C GLU A 226 -7.03 -28.73 11.22
N LEU A 227 -5.98 -28.96 10.43
CA LEU A 227 -5.97 -29.87 9.27
C LEU A 227 -5.23 -31.16 9.53
N GLY A 228 -4.19 -31.15 10.35
CA GLY A 228 -3.32 -32.29 10.61
C GLY A 228 -3.75 -33.14 11.81
N GLY A 229 -4.66 -32.61 12.65
CA GLY A 229 -5.09 -33.31 13.87
C GLY A 229 -3.99 -33.43 14.93
N LEU A 230 -2.94 -32.58 14.84
CA LEU A 230 -1.89 -32.55 15.86
C LEU A 230 -2.38 -31.81 17.09
N GLU A 231 -1.78 -32.04 18.26
CA GLU A 231 -2.15 -31.39 19.51
C GLU A 231 -1.53 -29.98 19.65
N VAL A 232 -0.45 -29.72 18.89
CA VAL A 232 0.34 -28.47 18.98
C VAL A 232 0.68 -27.96 17.58
N CYS A 233 1.10 -26.69 17.51
CA CYS A 233 1.78 -26.09 16.36
C CYS A 233 3.12 -25.45 16.76
N ASP A 234 3.82 -26.05 17.74
CA ASP A 234 5.17 -25.66 18.15
C ASP A 234 6.13 -25.81 16.96
N PRO A 235 6.82 -24.74 16.52
CA PRO A 235 7.70 -24.80 15.35
C PRO A 235 8.92 -25.72 15.53
N LEU A 236 9.23 -26.14 16.73
CA LEU A 236 10.33 -27.08 17.01
C LEU A 236 9.85 -28.52 17.28
N ASP A 237 8.54 -28.80 17.20
CA ASP A 237 8.00 -30.14 17.29
C ASP A 237 8.22 -30.89 15.97
N GLU A 238 8.82 -32.12 16.05
CA GLU A 238 9.15 -32.92 14.87
C GLU A 238 7.92 -33.27 14.02
N GLY A 239 6.76 -33.50 14.65
CA GLY A 239 5.51 -33.79 13.95
C GLY A 239 4.97 -32.58 13.20
N VAL A 240 5.08 -31.39 13.78
CA VAL A 240 4.70 -30.12 13.14
C VAL A 240 5.62 -29.81 11.95
N ILE A 241 6.92 -29.96 12.12
CA ILE A 241 7.92 -29.80 11.04
C ILE A 241 7.61 -30.75 9.89
N ALA A 242 7.44 -32.04 10.18
CA ALA A 242 7.12 -33.05 9.16
C ALA A 242 5.79 -32.78 8.44
N TRP A 243 4.78 -32.28 9.16
CA TRP A 243 3.49 -31.91 8.59
C TRP A 243 3.63 -30.76 7.60
N TRP A 244 4.33 -29.67 7.97
CA TRP A 244 4.53 -28.52 7.08
C TRP A 244 5.38 -28.88 5.86
N GLN A 245 6.41 -29.74 6.00
CA GLN A 245 7.20 -30.24 4.87
C GLN A 245 6.32 -31.05 3.88
N ALA A 246 5.47 -31.93 4.38
CA ALA A 246 4.55 -32.70 3.54
C ALA A 246 3.48 -31.80 2.88
N LYS A 247 2.90 -30.88 3.64
CA LYS A 247 1.88 -29.94 3.13
C LYS A 247 2.45 -28.97 2.10
N SER A 248 3.63 -28.40 2.34
CA SER A 248 4.27 -27.50 1.37
C SER A 248 4.64 -28.24 0.09
N LYS A 249 5.15 -29.50 0.20
CA LYS A 249 5.36 -30.36 -0.98
C LYS A 249 4.08 -30.47 -1.81
N GLU A 250 2.98 -30.85 -1.17
CA GLU A 250 1.67 -30.98 -1.83
C GLU A 250 1.23 -29.71 -2.52
N VAL A 251 1.31 -28.56 -1.83
CA VAL A 251 0.93 -27.25 -2.38
C VAL A 251 1.74 -26.90 -3.63
N PHE A 252 3.07 -27.02 -3.57
CA PHE A 252 3.93 -26.66 -4.71
C PHE A 252 3.85 -27.66 -5.87
N GLU A 253 3.53 -28.94 -5.60
CA GLU A 253 3.24 -29.92 -6.66
C GLU A 253 1.92 -29.64 -7.37
N LYS A 254 0.89 -29.15 -6.65
CA LYS A 254 -0.43 -28.79 -7.21
C LYS A 254 -0.43 -27.40 -7.86
N LEU A 255 0.39 -26.48 -7.37
CA LEU A 255 0.48 -25.09 -7.80
C LEU A 255 1.90 -24.73 -8.29
N PRO A 256 2.34 -25.26 -9.45
CA PRO A 256 3.64 -24.92 -10.02
C PRO A 256 3.78 -23.42 -10.25
N GLY A 257 4.87 -22.80 -9.75
CA GLY A 257 5.09 -21.36 -9.83
C GLY A 257 4.47 -20.53 -8.70
N PHE A 258 3.86 -21.19 -7.71
CA PHE A 258 3.38 -20.56 -6.49
C PHE A 258 4.51 -19.83 -5.75
N GLY A 259 4.24 -18.61 -5.22
CA GLY A 259 5.29 -17.75 -4.65
C GLY A 259 5.69 -18.12 -3.21
N GLY A 260 4.73 -18.55 -2.40
CA GLY A 260 4.97 -18.84 -0.99
C GLY A 260 3.87 -18.36 -0.05
N TYR A 261 4.21 -18.24 1.22
CA TYR A 261 3.23 -17.95 2.27
C TYR A 261 3.45 -16.58 2.93
N LEU A 262 2.34 -15.89 3.22
CA LEU A 262 2.30 -14.76 4.14
C LEU A 262 1.78 -15.24 5.50
N VAL A 263 2.45 -14.82 6.58
CA VAL A 263 2.16 -15.28 7.94
C VAL A 263 1.97 -14.11 8.90
N LYS A 264 0.88 -14.16 9.66
CA LYS A 264 0.63 -13.33 10.84
C LYS A 264 0.43 -14.27 12.02
N ALA A 265 1.41 -14.35 12.93
CA ALA A 265 1.40 -15.19 14.11
C ALA A 265 1.30 -14.36 15.41
N ASP A 266 0.96 -15.01 16.52
CA ASP A 266 0.88 -14.40 17.85
C ASP A 266 0.02 -13.15 17.92
N SER A 267 -1.11 -13.12 17.21
CA SER A 267 -1.95 -11.95 17.07
C SER A 267 -3.43 -12.29 17.16
N GLU A 268 -4.21 -11.42 17.81
CA GLU A 268 -5.69 -11.49 17.88
C GLU A 268 -6.22 -12.84 18.34
N GLY A 269 -5.57 -13.43 19.35
CA GLY A 269 -5.94 -14.74 19.90
C GLY A 269 -5.53 -15.93 19.06
N ARG A 270 -4.77 -15.74 17.98
CA ARG A 270 -4.19 -16.83 17.18
C ARG A 270 -2.89 -17.32 17.81
N PRO A 271 -2.63 -18.64 17.82
CA PRO A 271 -1.35 -19.15 18.31
C PRO A 271 -0.22 -18.79 17.36
N GLY A 272 0.98 -18.75 17.93
CA GLY A 272 2.22 -18.52 17.21
C GLY A 272 3.39 -19.04 18.03
N PRO A 273 4.64 -18.74 17.63
CA PRO A 273 5.83 -19.19 18.34
C PRO A 273 5.84 -18.88 19.83
N PHE A 274 5.37 -17.69 20.22
CA PHE A 274 5.33 -17.26 21.63
C PHE A 274 4.44 -18.14 22.53
N THR A 275 3.40 -18.75 21.95
CA THR A 275 2.54 -19.71 22.67
C THR A 275 3.34 -20.87 23.26
N TYR A 276 4.46 -21.23 22.62
CA TYR A 276 5.35 -22.34 22.98
C TYR A 276 6.69 -21.88 23.57
N GLY A 277 6.84 -20.59 23.87
CA GLY A 277 8.10 -20.03 24.34
C GLY A 277 9.21 -20.03 23.27
N ARG A 278 8.83 -20.01 21.99
CA ARG A 278 9.73 -19.95 20.86
C ARG A 278 9.85 -18.53 20.32
N THR A 279 10.88 -18.28 19.51
CA THR A 279 11.10 -16.99 18.85
C THR A 279 10.29 -16.88 17.55
N GLN A 280 10.12 -15.65 17.06
CA GLN A 280 9.53 -15.43 15.73
C GLN A 280 10.41 -16.01 14.61
N ALA A 281 11.73 -16.06 14.81
CA ALA A 281 12.66 -16.69 13.89
C ALA A 281 12.46 -18.22 13.82
N ASP A 282 12.22 -18.90 14.96
CA ASP A 282 11.91 -20.35 14.97
C ASP A 282 10.69 -20.65 14.10
N GLY A 283 9.62 -19.85 14.23
CA GLY A 283 8.40 -20.03 13.45
C GLY A 283 8.59 -19.77 11.96
N ALA A 284 9.27 -18.69 11.62
CA ALA A 284 9.54 -18.32 10.23
C ALA A 284 10.45 -19.33 9.54
N ASN A 285 11.53 -19.75 10.21
CA ASN A 285 12.52 -20.67 9.66
C ASN A 285 11.94 -22.08 9.44
N MET A 286 11.12 -22.58 10.34
CA MET A 286 10.41 -23.86 10.17
C MET A 286 9.61 -23.89 8.86
N LEU A 287 8.87 -22.81 8.58
CA LEU A 287 8.11 -22.69 7.31
C LEU A 287 9.04 -22.46 6.12
N ALA A 288 10.11 -21.69 6.30
CA ALA A 288 11.11 -21.42 5.26
C ALA A 288 11.79 -22.70 4.77
N ASP A 289 12.16 -23.60 5.68
CA ASP A 289 12.72 -24.90 5.36
C ASP A 289 11.72 -25.77 4.59
N ALA A 290 10.43 -25.69 4.93
CA ALA A 290 9.38 -26.45 4.26
C ALA A 290 9.16 -26.02 2.80
N VAL A 291 9.37 -24.73 2.46
CA VAL A 291 9.15 -24.21 1.10
C VAL A 291 10.44 -24.05 0.28
N ALA A 292 11.62 -24.02 0.91
CA ALA A 292 12.92 -23.83 0.25
C ALA A 292 13.19 -24.80 -0.92
N PRO A 293 12.85 -26.12 -0.84
CA PRO A 293 13.08 -27.06 -1.94
C PRO A 293 12.36 -26.69 -3.25
N TYR A 294 11.34 -25.83 -3.17
CA TYR A 294 10.47 -25.44 -4.27
C TYR A 294 10.69 -24.00 -4.72
N GLY A 295 11.68 -23.29 -4.13
CA GLY A 295 11.94 -21.88 -4.40
C GLY A 295 10.90 -20.93 -3.81
N GLY A 296 10.10 -21.38 -2.83
CA GLY A 296 9.12 -20.57 -2.12
C GLY A 296 9.76 -19.64 -1.10
N ILE A 297 9.05 -18.55 -0.79
CA ILE A 297 9.46 -17.59 0.25
C ILE A 297 8.42 -17.53 1.38
N ILE A 298 8.88 -17.10 2.54
CA ILE A 298 8.03 -16.80 3.69
C ILE A 298 8.04 -15.29 3.91
N ILE A 299 6.86 -14.69 3.84
CA ILE A 299 6.63 -13.29 4.18
C ILE A 299 6.10 -13.26 5.60
N TRP A 300 6.92 -12.82 6.55
CA TRP A 300 6.58 -12.82 7.97
C TRP A 300 6.28 -11.41 8.45
N ARG A 301 5.02 -11.15 8.88
CA ARG A 301 4.63 -9.82 9.35
C ARG A 301 5.21 -9.51 10.72
N CYS A 302 5.90 -8.38 10.83
CA CYS A 302 6.44 -7.85 12.09
C CYS A 302 5.37 -7.08 12.88
N PHE A 303 4.27 -7.74 13.21
CA PHE A 303 3.19 -7.14 13.95
C PHE A 303 2.64 -8.09 15.00
N VAL A 304 2.81 -7.75 16.26
CA VAL A 304 2.41 -8.58 17.40
C VAL A 304 1.38 -7.83 18.23
N TYR A 305 0.10 -8.21 18.08
CA TYR A 305 -0.99 -7.63 18.87
C TYR A 305 -1.12 -8.21 20.28
N ASN A 306 -0.56 -9.36 20.54
CA ASN A 306 -0.56 -9.97 21.87
C ASN A 306 0.48 -9.38 22.81
N CYS A 307 0.96 -8.14 22.54
CA CYS A 307 1.75 -7.44 23.50
C CYS A 307 0.87 -7.25 24.76
N THR A 308 1.33 -7.85 25.85
CA THR A 308 0.66 -7.78 27.17
C THR A 308 0.86 -6.44 27.87
N GLN A 309 1.46 -5.48 27.18
CA GLN A 309 1.77 -4.16 27.71
C GLN A 309 0.46 -3.39 27.95
N ASP A 310 0.21 -3.07 29.22
CA ASP A 310 -0.90 -2.20 29.61
C ASP A 310 -0.50 -0.74 29.34
N TRP A 311 -1.28 -0.02 28.53
CA TRP A 311 -1.04 1.39 28.20
C TRP A 311 -1.01 2.30 29.44
N ARG A 312 -1.59 1.86 30.55
CA ARG A 312 -1.55 2.56 31.85
C ARG A 312 -0.23 2.41 32.58
N ASP A 313 0.57 1.42 32.19
CA ASP A 313 1.95 1.33 32.65
C ASP A 313 2.83 2.26 31.80
N TYR A 314 3.17 3.42 32.35
CA TYR A 314 3.96 4.45 31.67
C TYR A 314 5.40 4.03 31.35
N LYS A 315 5.83 2.85 31.79
CA LYS A 315 7.15 2.28 31.45
C LYS A 315 7.11 1.42 30.20
N THR A 316 5.92 1.05 29.73
CA THR A 316 5.73 0.23 28.55
C THR A 316 5.16 1.08 27.42
N ASP A 317 5.48 0.72 26.18
CA ASP A 317 5.02 1.44 25.00
C ASP A 317 4.81 0.48 23.84
N ARG A 318 3.61 0.44 23.28
CA ARG A 318 3.29 -0.39 22.12
C ARG A 318 4.13 -0.06 20.89
N ALA A 319 4.52 1.20 20.73
CA ALA A 319 5.39 1.62 19.62
C ALA A 319 6.72 0.86 19.61
N ARG A 320 7.20 0.41 20.79
CA ARG A 320 8.42 -0.38 20.90
C ARG A 320 8.26 -1.84 20.50
N ALA A 321 7.04 -2.39 20.56
CA ALA A 321 6.83 -3.84 20.52
C ALA A 321 7.41 -4.50 19.27
N GLY A 322 7.21 -3.93 18.08
CA GLY A 322 7.78 -4.46 16.85
C GLY A 322 9.30 -4.56 16.93
N TYR A 323 9.97 -3.50 17.32
CA TYR A 323 11.43 -3.49 17.42
C TYR A 323 11.93 -4.49 18.49
N ASP A 324 11.35 -4.44 19.70
CA ASP A 324 11.78 -5.28 20.83
C ASP A 324 11.60 -6.79 20.54
N TYR A 325 10.63 -7.18 19.70
CA TYR A 325 10.38 -8.60 19.38
C TYR A 325 11.16 -9.13 18.18
N PHE A 326 11.68 -8.27 17.32
CA PHE A 326 12.31 -8.72 16.06
C PHE A 326 13.80 -8.35 15.94
N LYS A 327 14.25 -7.25 16.57
CA LYS A 327 15.61 -6.72 16.40
C LYS A 327 16.70 -7.69 16.86
N ASP A 328 16.51 -8.36 17.99
CA ASP A 328 17.52 -9.23 18.58
C ASP A 328 17.79 -10.50 17.73
N PHE A 329 16.88 -10.82 16.81
CA PHE A 329 16.99 -11.96 15.90
C PHE A 329 17.50 -11.58 14.49
N ASP A 330 18.05 -10.37 14.32
CA ASP A 330 18.61 -9.91 13.05
C ASP A 330 19.76 -10.81 12.59
N GLY A 331 19.57 -11.51 11.48
CA GLY A 331 20.51 -12.49 10.91
C GLY A 331 20.28 -13.93 11.36
N GLU A 332 19.21 -14.21 12.15
CA GLU A 332 18.80 -15.56 12.49
C GLU A 332 17.72 -16.12 11.53
N TYR A 333 17.11 -15.26 10.73
CA TYR A 333 16.14 -15.65 9.71
C TYR A 333 16.85 -16.24 8.48
N HIS A 334 16.27 -17.29 7.88
CA HIS A 334 16.79 -17.90 6.66
C HIS A 334 16.68 -16.97 5.45
N ASP A 335 17.52 -17.19 4.43
CA ASP A 335 17.63 -16.33 3.25
C ASP A 335 16.33 -16.18 2.45
N ASN A 336 15.43 -17.17 2.54
CA ASN A 336 14.10 -17.15 1.91
C ASN A 336 12.97 -16.63 2.82
N VAL A 337 13.31 -16.06 3.98
CA VAL A 337 12.38 -15.29 4.82
C VAL A 337 12.54 -13.80 4.51
N ILE A 338 11.42 -13.09 4.41
CA ILE A 338 11.37 -11.64 4.34
C ILE A 338 10.45 -11.10 5.42
N LEU A 339 10.92 -10.16 6.21
CA LEU A 339 10.15 -9.52 7.26
C LEU A 339 9.34 -8.36 6.69
N GLN A 340 8.01 -8.43 6.77
CA GLN A 340 7.09 -7.39 6.33
C GLN A 340 6.82 -6.42 7.47
N ILE A 341 7.31 -5.19 7.32
CA ILE A 341 7.40 -4.16 8.35
C ILE A 341 6.49 -3.00 7.97
N LYS A 342 5.55 -2.63 8.84
CA LYS A 342 4.71 -1.43 8.64
C LYS A 342 5.57 -0.16 8.56
N ASN A 343 5.12 0.80 7.76
CA ASN A 343 5.80 2.08 7.61
C ASN A 343 6.02 2.82 8.94
N GLY A 344 5.06 2.72 9.87
CA GLY A 344 5.15 3.28 11.22
C GLY A 344 4.98 2.22 12.31
N PRO A 345 5.31 2.54 13.58
CA PRO A 345 5.30 1.59 14.69
C PRO A 345 3.91 1.30 15.25
N MET A 346 2.90 2.10 14.89
CA MET A 346 1.54 1.97 15.42
C MET A 346 0.65 1.17 14.48
N ASP A 347 -0.05 1.79 13.57
CA ASP A 347 -1.00 1.12 12.67
C ASP A 347 -1.48 2.02 11.52
N PHE A 348 -0.61 2.41 10.61
CA PHE A 348 -0.96 3.19 9.41
C PHE A 348 -1.72 4.50 9.69
N GLN A 349 -1.43 5.15 10.83
CA GLN A 349 -2.00 6.45 11.15
C GLN A 349 -1.52 7.52 10.15
N ILE A 350 -2.27 8.60 10.00
CA ILE A 350 -1.94 9.67 9.03
C ILE A 350 -0.55 10.27 9.26
N ARG A 351 -0.08 10.29 10.51
CA ARG A 351 1.24 10.76 10.90
C ARG A 351 1.86 9.85 11.96
N GLU A 352 2.84 9.06 11.55
CA GLU A 352 3.67 8.23 12.43
C GLU A 352 5.14 8.47 12.08
N PRO A 353 6.07 8.32 13.02
CA PRO A 353 7.47 8.21 12.64
C PRO A 353 7.71 6.93 11.84
N ILE A 354 8.75 6.91 11.05
CA ILE A 354 9.14 5.71 10.30
C ILE A 354 9.55 4.62 11.27
N SER A 355 9.13 3.38 11.04
CA SER A 355 9.49 2.25 11.90
C SER A 355 11.00 2.08 12.04
N PRO A 356 11.56 2.02 13.25
CA PRO A 356 13.00 1.85 13.45
C PRO A 356 13.51 0.45 13.03
N LEU A 357 12.64 -0.51 12.75
CA LEU A 357 13.02 -1.79 12.14
C LEU A 357 13.52 -1.61 10.70
N LEU A 358 12.95 -0.65 9.94
CA LEU A 358 13.42 -0.35 8.59
C LEU A 358 14.85 0.22 8.67
N GLY A 359 15.80 -0.51 8.11
CA GLY A 359 17.24 -0.24 8.28
C GLY A 359 17.81 -0.66 9.65
N GLY A 360 16.96 -0.85 10.66
CA GLY A 360 17.38 -1.43 11.94
C GLY A 360 17.84 -2.88 11.82
N LEU A 361 17.25 -3.62 10.89
CA LEU A 361 17.67 -4.97 10.54
C LEU A 361 18.72 -4.88 9.42
N THR A 362 19.95 -5.30 9.70
CA THR A 362 21.07 -5.17 8.74
C THR A 362 21.49 -6.49 8.11
N LYS A 363 20.86 -7.60 8.51
CA LYS A 363 21.20 -8.96 8.05
C LYS A 363 19.98 -9.77 7.62
N THR A 364 18.79 -9.20 7.72
CA THR A 364 17.51 -9.88 7.43
C THR A 364 16.79 -9.14 6.32
N ASN A 365 16.20 -9.86 5.36
CA ASN A 365 15.45 -9.27 4.25
C ASN A 365 14.23 -8.49 4.75
N GLN A 366 13.95 -7.34 4.14
CA GLN A 366 12.92 -6.40 4.58
C GLN A 366 11.96 -6.04 3.44
N LEU A 367 10.68 -6.03 3.76
CA LEU A 367 9.57 -5.63 2.91
C LEU A 367 8.79 -4.51 3.62
N LEU A 368 8.70 -3.33 3.02
CA LEU A 368 7.89 -2.24 3.54
C LEU A 368 6.41 -2.57 3.37
N GLU A 369 5.63 -2.52 4.45
CA GLU A 369 4.18 -2.60 4.41
C GLU A 369 3.55 -1.21 4.56
N VAL A 370 2.78 -0.78 3.56
CA VAL A 370 1.93 0.41 3.62
C VAL A 370 0.46 -0.01 3.49
N GLN A 371 -0.48 0.92 3.71
CA GLN A 371 -1.90 0.65 3.56
C GLN A 371 -2.54 1.68 2.63
N ILE A 372 -3.12 1.21 1.52
CA ILE A 372 -3.95 2.03 0.62
C ILE A 372 -5.45 1.79 0.83
N ALA A 373 -5.80 0.87 1.71
CA ALA A 373 -7.18 0.63 2.15
C ALA A 373 -7.77 1.78 2.98
N GLN A 374 -6.95 2.71 3.44
CA GLN A 374 -7.36 3.94 4.14
C GLN A 374 -8.14 3.70 5.45
N GLU A 375 -7.78 2.69 6.24
CA GLU A 375 -8.44 2.37 7.51
C GLU A 375 -8.51 3.58 8.47
N TYR A 376 -7.41 4.33 8.57
CA TYR A 376 -7.29 5.53 9.41
C TYR A 376 -7.11 6.81 8.62
N THR A 377 -7.27 6.75 7.31
CA THR A 377 -7.08 7.88 6.40
C THR A 377 -8.31 8.16 5.54
N GLY A 378 -9.51 7.96 6.14
CA GLY A 378 -10.78 8.41 5.57
C GLY A 378 -11.62 7.34 4.89
N HIS A 379 -11.32 6.03 5.03
CA HIS A 379 -12.15 4.90 4.56
C HIS A 379 -12.50 4.95 3.07
N GLN A 380 -11.68 5.57 2.23
CA GLN A 380 -12.05 5.83 0.82
C GLN A 380 -13.37 6.65 0.68
N ILE A 381 -13.82 7.29 1.77
CA ILE A 381 -14.87 8.31 1.77
C ILE A 381 -14.21 9.68 1.61
N ASP A 382 -13.30 10.03 2.52
CA ASP A 382 -12.55 11.28 2.48
C ASP A 382 -11.41 11.15 1.46
N LEU A 383 -11.23 12.18 0.66
CA LEU A 383 -10.07 12.24 -0.24
C LEU A 383 -8.79 12.41 0.58
N CYS A 384 -7.91 11.44 0.47
CA CYS A 384 -6.57 11.45 1.04
C CYS A 384 -5.60 10.74 0.09
N TYR A 385 -4.85 11.52 -0.70
CA TYR A 385 -3.85 10.98 -1.62
C TYR A 385 -2.57 10.67 -0.85
N LEU A 386 -2.19 9.39 -0.83
CA LEU A 386 -1.17 8.87 0.08
C LEU A 386 0.26 8.92 -0.47
N MET A 387 0.44 9.19 -1.77
CA MET A 387 1.79 9.16 -2.37
C MET A 387 2.75 10.18 -1.77
N PRO A 388 2.35 11.41 -1.38
CA PRO A 388 3.24 12.30 -0.64
C PRO A 388 3.78 11.67 0.65
N MET A 389 2.92 10.98 1.43
CA MET A 389 3.32 10.29 2.65
C MET A 389 4.27 9.11 2.36
N PHE A 390 4.01 8.33 1.31
CA PHE A 390 4.87 7.20 0.97
C PHE A 390 6.23 7.65 0.44
N LYS A 391 6.30 8.82 -0.22
CA LYS A 391 7.58 9.45 -0.59
C LYS A 391 8.37 9.87 0.64
N GLU A 392 7.74 10.52 1.63
CA GLU A 392 8.39 10.85 2.92
C GLU A 392 8.98 9.58 3.57
N VAL A 393 8.23 8.45 3.56
CA VAL A 393 8.72 7.17 4.08
C VAL A 393 9.95 6.68 3.31
N LEU A 394 9.90 6.66 1.98
CA LEU A 394 10.99 6.14 1.14
C LEU A 394 12.25 7.00 1.21
N GLU A 395 12.11 8.31 1.35
CA GLU A 395 13.21 9.29 1.41
C GLU A 395 13.82 9.40 2.82
N PHE A 396 13.16 8.81 3.84
CA PHE A 396 13.66 8.85 5.21
C PHE A 396 15.03 8.20 5.32
N ARG A 397 15.99 8.93 5.90
CA ARG A 397 17.34 8.43 6.17
C ARG A 397 17.38 7.69 7.50
N THR A 398 17.66 6.41 7.43
CA THR A 398 17.77 5.55 8.61
C THR A 398 19.11 5.68 9.33
N TYR A 399 20.14 6.13 8.61
CA TYR A 399 21.54 6.17 9.07
C TYR A 399 22.11 4.80 9.48
N CYS A 400 21.54 3.72 8.97
CA CYS A 400 22.00 2.34 9.26
C CYS A 400 23.33 1.99 8.59
N SER A 401 23.75 2.76 7.60
CA SER A 401 25.01 2.59 6.88
C SER A 401 25.56 3.93 6.40
N GLU A 402 26.83 3.96 5.94
CA GLU A 402 27.45 5.17 5.39
C GLU A 402 26.86 5.57 4.03
N LYS A 403 26.32 4.61 3.29
CA LYS A 403 25.73 4.78 1.96
C LYS A 403 24.49 3.90 1.86
N ASN A 404 23.56 4.27 0.97
CA ASN A 404 22.34 3.50 0.76
C ASN A 404 21.56 3.33 2.07
N ASP A 405 21.28 4.41 2.76
CA ASP A 405 20.69 4.43 4.09
C ASP A 405 19.27 4.98 4.13
N THR A 406 18.65 5.23 2.97
CA THR A 406 17.24 5.56 2.90
C THR A 406 16.36 4.30 2.99
N VAL A 407 15.09 4.47 3.36
CA VAL A 407 14.12 3.35 3.30
C VAL A 407 14.03 2.80 1.88
N ALA A 408 14.09 3.65 0.84
CA ALA A 408 14.15 3.20 -0.55
C ALA A 408 15.36 2.29 -0.83
N ASP A 409 16.51 2.55 -0.22
CA ASP A 409 17.68 1.68 -0.32
C ASP A 409 17.51 0.34 0.40
N VAL A 410 16.83 0.36 1.54
CA VAL A 410 16.49 -0.84 2.31
C VAL A 410 15.57 -1.76 1.48
N VAL A 411 14.46 -1.22 0.97
CA VAL A 411 13.42 -2.01 0.30
C VAL A 411 13.75 -2.38 -1.14
N SER A 412 14.74 -1.72 -1.74
CA SER A 412 15.32 -2.16 -3.02
C SER A 412 16.38 -3.24 -2.89
N GLY A 413 16.80 -3.56 -1.65
CA GLY A 413 17.91 -4.47 -1.38
C GLY A 413 19.30 -3.85 -1.56
N ARG A 414 19.40 -2.58 -1.97
CA ARG A 414 20.71 -1.91 -2.19
C ARG A 414 21.53 -1.80 -0.89
N MET A 415 20.87 -1.60 0.24
CA MET A 415 21.54 -1.50 1.55
C MET A 415 22.33 -2.77 1.88
N MET A 416 21.73 -3.94 1.67
CA MET A 416 22.34 -5.24 1.99
C MET A 416 22.97 -5.94 0.78
N GLY A 417 22.72 -5.47 -0.44
CA GLY A 417 23.10 -6.16 -1.67
C GLY A 417 22.35 -7.49 -1.90
N ASN A 418 21.14 -7.61 -1.36
CA ASN A 418 20.28 -8.80 -1.47
C ASN A 418 19.24 -8.65 -2.58
N LYS A 419 18.66 -9.79 -3.01
CA LYS A 419 17.64 -9.83 -4.06
C LYS A 419 16.23 -10.02 -3.51
N LEU A 420 16.08 -10.33 -2.23
CA LEU A 420 14.79 -10.50 -1.58
C LEU A 420 14.48 -9.25 -0.74
N ALA A 421 13.79 -8.31 -1.35
CA ALA A 421 13.40 -7.03 -0.77
C ALA A 421 12.18 -6.49 -1.53
N GLY A 422 11.46 -5.49 -1.01
CA GLY A 422 10.34 -4.93 -1.74
C GLY A 422 9.38 -4.07 -0.93
N MET A 423 8.21 -3.86 -1.55
CA MET A 423 7.09 -3.12 -0.97
C MET A 423 5.79 -3.91 -1.12
N ALA A 424 4.94 -3.85 -0.11
CA ALA A 424 3.59 -4.40 -0.12
C ALA A 424 2.58 -3.34 0.31
N ALA A 425 1.40 -3.32 -0.30
CA ALA A 425 0.29 -2.51 0.15
C ALA A 425 -0.89 -3.38 0.60
N VAL A 426 -1.46 -3.05 1.75
CA VAL A 426 -2.76 -3.56 2.15
C VAL A 426 -3.83 -2.86 1.34
N ILE A 427 -4.70 -3.64 0.72
CA ILE A 427 -5.72 -3.20 -0.22
C ILE A 427 -7.08 -3.78 0.16
N ASN A 428 -8.15 -3.07 -0.21
CA ASN A 428 -9.54 -3.49 -0.02
C ASN A 428 -10.42 -3.23 -1.24
N THR A 429 -9.89 -3.40 -2.46
CA THR A 429 -10.71 -3.36 -3.66
C THR A 429 -11.81 -4.40 -3.59
N GLY A 430 -13.06 -3.97 -3.85
CA GLY A 430 -14.24 -4.81 -3.77
C GLY A 430 -14.99 -4.89 -5.11
N ASN A 431 -16.22 -5.43 -5.05
CA ASN A 431 -17.07 -5.63 -6.22
C ASN A 431 -17.86 -4.39 -6.63
N ASP A 432 -17.69 -3.23 -5.96
CA ASP A 432 -18.25 -1.96 -6.40
C ASP A 432 -17.79 -1.61 -7.82
N PHE A 433 -18.65 -0.89 -8.56
CA PHE A 433 -18.40 -0.51 -9.94
C PHE A 433 -17.04 0.18 -10.16
N ASN A 434 -16.63 1.05 -9.23
CA ASN A 434 -15.39 1.82 -9.28
C ASN A 434 -14.22 1.19 -8.51
N TRP A 435 -14.33 -0.06 -8.06
CA TRP A 435 -13.31 -0.85 -7.36
C TRP A 435 -12.90 -0.35 -5.97
N THR A 436 -12.93 0.95 -5.72
CA THR A 436 -12.33 1.60 -4.55
C THR A 436 -13.36 2.37 -3.70
N GLY A 437 -14.65 2.30 -4.05
CA GLY A 437 -15.73 2.98 -3.32
C GLY A 437 -15.78 4.50 -3.48
N ASN A 438 -14.64 5.12 -3.84
CA ASN A 438 -14.49 6.51 -4.26
C ASN A 438 -13.65 6.53 -5.52
N ASP A 439 -14.16 7.13 -6.60
CA ASP A 439 -13.48 7.16 -7.90
C ASP A 439 -12.07 7.79 -7.80
N LEU A 440 -11.88 8.79 -6.91
CA LEU A 440 -10.58 9.42 -6.71
C LEU A 440 -9.61 8.58 -5.85
N ALA A 441 -10.10 7.64 -5.05
CA ALA A 441 -9.24 6.75 -4.27
C ALA A 441 -8.44 5.78 -5.16
N ALA A 442 -8.86 5.55 -6.40
CA ALA A 442 -8.11 4.79 -7.38
C ALA A 442 -6.72 5.38 -7.68
N ALA A 443 -6.51 6.69 -7.41
CA ALA A 443 -5.20 7.33 -7.48
C ALA A 443 -4.18 6.69 -6.51
N ASN A 444 -4.62 6.20 -5.35
CA ASN A 444 -3.75 5.52 -4.39
C ASN A 444 -3.35 4.12 -4.88
N LEU A 445 -4.28 3.41 -5.51
CA LEU A 445 -4.03 2.09 -6.10
C LEU A 445 -3.01 2.18 -7.25
N TYR A 446 -3.27 3.10 -8.20
CA TYR A 446 -2.35 3.40 -9.28
C TYR A 446 -0.99 3.86 -8.77
N GLY A 447 -1.00 4.82 -7.85
CA GLY A 447 0.20 5.47 -7.34
C GLY A 447 1.12 4.52 -6.60
N PHE A 448 0.58 3.63 -5.77
CA PHE A 448 1.40 2.64 -5.07
C PHE A 448 2.17 1.75 -6.05
N GLY A 449 1.51 1.20 -7.07
CA GLY A 449 2.20 0.33 -8.04
C GLY A 449 3.31 1.07 -8.79
N ARG A 450 3.04 2.30 -9.25
CA ARG A 450 4.02 3.14 -9.92
C ARG A 450 5.22 3.46 -9.02
N LEU A 451 4.96 3.83 -7.76
CA LEU A 451 5.99 4.14 -6.78
C LEU A 451 6.79 2.90 -6.37
N ALA A 452 6.15 1.74 -6.23
CA ALA A 452 6.83 0.48 -5.94
C ALA A 452 7.70 0.02 -7.11
N TYR A 453 7.29 0.28 -8.36
CA TYR A 453 8.10 0.00 -9.55
C TYR A 453 9.27 0.97 -9.67
N ASN A 454 9.05 2.26 -9.45
CA ASN A 454 10.10 3.29 -9.52
C ASN A 454 9.97 4.27 -8.34
N THR A 455 10.82 4.09 -7.33
CA THR A 455 10.84 4.90 -6.10
C THR A 455 11.29 6.35 -6.31
N GLU A 456 11.88 6.66 -7.47
CA GLU A 456 12.34 8.02 -7.81
C GLU A 456 11.20 8.92 -8.33
N LEU A 457 10.06 8.35 -8.75
CA LEU A 457 8.93 9.14 -9.23
C LEU A 457 8.41 10.10 -8.15
N GLY A 458 8.07 11.32 -8.56
CA GLY A 458 7.41 12.30 -7.71
C GLY A 458 5.93 11.97 -7.51
N ALA A 459 5.38 12.29 -6.34
CA ALA A 459 3.96 12.09 -6.06
C ALA A 459 3.05 12.90 -7.02
N ASP A 460 3.46 14.10 -7.39
CA ASP A 460 2.77 14.96 -8.37
C ASP A 460 2.87 14.41 -9.80
N GLU A 461 4.02 13.86 -10.17
CA GLU A 461 4.21 13.19 -11.46
C GLU A 461 3.27 12.00 -11.63
N ILE A 462 3.17 11.16 -10.60
CA ILE A 462 2.25 10.02 -10.56
C ILE A 462 0.79 10.49 -10.63
N ALA A 463 0.43 11.53 -9.88
CA ALA A 463 -0.91 12.10 -9.91
C ALA A 463 -1.28 12.63 -11.30
N ARG A 464 -0.38 13.36 -11.97
CA ARG A 464 -0.56 13.85 -13.34
C ARG A 464 -0.76 12.72 -14.34
N GLU A 465 0.06 11.68 -14.24
CA GLU A 465 -0.04 10.50 -15.09
C GLU A 465 -1.41 9.82 -14.92
N TRP A 466 -1.83 9.59 -13.68
CA TRP A 466 -3.13 8.98 -13.38
C TRP A 466 -4.30 9.83 -13.87
N VAL A 467 -4.27 11.14 -13.65
CA VAL A 467 -5.33 12.07 -14.11
C VAL A 467 -5.45 12.06 -15.62
N ALA A 468 -4.33 12.15 -16.35
CA ALA A 468 -4.31 12.15 -17.82
C ALA A 468 -4.85 10.84 -18.43
N LEU A 469 -4.63 9.70 -17.76
CA LEU A 469 -5.11 8.39 -18.22
C LEU A 469 -6.59 8.16 -17.88
N THR A 470 -7.06 8.73 -16.79
CA THR A 470 -8.38 8.43 -16.22
C THR A 470 -9.45 9.40 -16.70
N PHE A 471 -9.09 10.66 -16.96
CA PHE A 471 -10.05 11.71 -17.30
C PHE A 471 -9.77 12.32 -18.69
N ASP A 472 -10.84 12.66 -19.41
CA ASP A 472 -10.74 13.42 -20.67
C ASP A 472 -11.04 14.90 -20.40
N MET A 473 -10.05 15.60 -19.83
CA MET A 473 -10.12 17.00 -19.40
C MET A 473 -9.20 17.91 -20.23
N ASP A 474 -9.43 19.21 -20.14
CA ASP A 474 -8.42 20.18 -20.57
C ASP A 474 -7.29 20.33 -19.51
N LYS A 475 -6.16 20.89 -19.94
CA LYS A 475 -4.97 20.99 -19.08
C LYS A 475 -5.22 21.75 -17.78
N ALA A 476 -6.04 22.79 -17.78
CA ALA A 476 -6.32 23.57 -16.58
C ALA A 476 -7.15 22.79 -15.56
N SER A 477 -8.09 21.96 -16.05
CA SER A 477 -8.88 21.03 -15.23
C SER A 477 -8.04 19.90 -14.68
N GLU A 478 -7.13 19.32 -15.49
CA GLU A 478 -6.14 18.33 -15.04
C GLU A 478 -5.26 18.91 -13.91
N ASP A 479 -4.67 20.10 -14.10
CA ASP A 479 -3.81 20.75 -13.10
C ASP A 479 -4.57 21.03 -11.79
N LYS A 480 -5.84 21.39 -11.85
CA LYS A 480 -6.68 21.57 -10.66
C LYS A 480 -6.91 20.25 -9.93
N LEU A 481 -7.22 19.16 -10.63
CA LEU A 481 -7.44 17.87 -10.00
C LEU A 481 -6.15 17.33 -9.36
N VAL A 482 -5.01 17.52 -10.02
CA VAL A 482 -3.69 17.18 -9.44
C VAL A 482 -3.43 17.99 -8.17
N ASP A 483 -3.70 19.29 -8.16
CA ASP A 483 -3.57 20.14 -6.97
C ASP A 483 -4.48 19.64 -5.83
N MET A 484 -5.72 19.28 -6.12
CA MET A 484 -6.65 18.70 -5.13
C MET A 484 -6.08 17.41 -4.51
N LEU A 485 -5.55 16.50 -5.33
CA LEU A 485 -4.91 15.27 -4.84
C LEU A 485 -3.72 15.62 -3.93
N MET A 486 -2.79 16.44 -4.40
CA MET A 486 -1.54 16.73 -3.70
C MET A 486 -1.74 17.38 -2.31
N ARG A 487 -2.74 18.25 -2.13
CA ARG A 487 -3.02 18.90 -0.83
C ARG A 487 -3.99 18.12 0.06
N SER A 488 -4.66 17.09 -0.47
CA SER A 488 -5.71 16.36 0.27
C SER A 488 -5.20 15.67 1.55
N ARG A 489 -4.00 15.11 1.51
CA ARG A 489 -3.37 14.47 2.67
C ARG A 489 -3.10 15.46 3.81
N ASP A 490 -2.54 16.64 3.51
CA ASP A 490 -2.26 17.65 4.52
C ASP A 490 -3.55 18.25 5.11
N ILE A 491 -4.59 18.39 4.29
CA ILE A 491 -5.92 18.79 4.75
C ILE A 491 -6.48 17.72 5.71
N TYR A 492 -6.39 16.45 5.35
CA TYR A 492 -6.84 15.35 6.20
C TYR A 492 -6.10 15.32 7.55
N GLU A 493 -4.76 15.43 7.54
CA GLU A 493 -3.95 15.49 8.75
C GLU A 493 -4.36 16.65 9.65
N LYS A 494 -4.57 17.86 9.08
CA LYS A 494 -4.95 19.07 9.82
C LYS A 494 -6.26 18.92 10.57
N TYR A 495 -7.30 18.35 9.96
CA TYR A 495 -8.58 18.23 10.68
C TYR A 495 -8.69 16.97 11.54
N THR A 496 -7.74 16.02 11.45
CA THR A 496 -7.77 14.80 12.27
C THR A 496 -6.69 14.77 13.36
N SER A 497 -5.44 14.58 13.00
CA SER A 497 -4.37 14.19 13.93
C SER A 497 -3.05 14.92 13.66
N PRO A 498 -2.99 16.24 13.80
CA PRO A 498 -1.76 17.01 13.58
C PRO A 498 -0.70 16.70 14.64
N LEU A 499 0.57 16.99 14.32
CA LEU A 499 1.73 16.90 15.21
C LEU A 499 2.03 15.48 15.75
N GLY A 500 1.57 14.43 15.06
CA GLY A 500 1.79 13.05 15.45
C GLY A 500 0.87 12.54 16.57
N ILE A 501 -0.26 13.21 16.80
CA ILE A 501 -1.32 12.68 17.68
C ILE A 501 -2.03 11.55 16.95
N GLY A 502 -2.08 10.36 17.54
CA GLY A 502 -2.80 9.22 16.95
C GLY A 502 -4.03 8.81 17.76
N TRP A 503 -4.83 7.90 17.17
CA TRP A 503 -5.91 7.18 17.85
C TRP A 503 -7.05 8.04 18.39
N MET A 504 -7.38 9.14 17.74
CA MET A 504 -8.57 9.96 18.05
C MET A 504 -9.78 9.60 17.19
N VAL A 505 -9.73 8.47 16.48
CA VAL A 505 -10.85 7.93 15.69
C VAL A 505 -11.81 7.12 16.55
N THR A 506 -13.04 6.96 16.09
CA THR A 506 -14.07 6.12 16.72
C THR A 506 -13.59 4.67 16.83
N PRO A 507 -13.52 4.09 18.05
CA PRO A 507 -13.10 2.70 18.27
C PRO A 507 -13.88 1.70 17.42
N HIS A 508 -13.20 0.70 16.86
CA HIS A 508 -13.71 -0.37 16.02
C HIS A 508 -14.26 0.07 14.64
N VAL A 509 -14.72 1.31 14.51
CA VAL A 509 -15.20 1.89 13.25
C VAL A 509 -14.04 2.50 12.46
N HIS A 510 -13.13 3.20 13.14
CA HIS A 510 -11.95 3.91 12.62
C HIS A 510 -12.27 5.06 11.65
N TYR A 511 -13.50 5.56 11.66
CA TYR A 511 -13.95 6.73 10.91
C TYR A 511 -14.71 7.69 11.85
N GLY A 512 -14.50 8.98 11.65
CA GLY A 512 -15.01 10.04 12.52
C GLY A 512 -14.27 10.13 13.86
N PRO A 513 -14.43 11.26 14.56
CA PRO A 513 -13.71 11.54 15.80
C PRO A 513 -14.28 10.82 17.01
N SER A 514 -13.40 10.37 17.88
CA SER A 514 -13.71 9.97 19.25
C SER A 514 -12.43 10.19 20.08
N VAL A 515 -12.26 11.40 20.59
CA VAL A 515 -10.98 11.86 21.14
C VAL A 515 -10.54 11.04 22.36
N ASP A 516 -11.46 10.58 23.18
CA ASP A 516 -11.22 9.77 24.38
C ASP A 516 -11.81 8.34 24.28
N GLY A 517 -12.25 7.91 23.10
CA GLY A 517 -12.95 6.64 22.90
C GLY A 517 -12.16 5.38 23.29
N TYR A 518 -10.84 5.46 23.28
CA TYR A 518 -9.95 4.36 23.69
C TYR A 518 -9.52 4.42 25.16
N GLU A 519 -9.97 5.41 25.95
CA GLU A 519 -9.45 5.66 27.30
C GLU A 519 -9.57 4.45 28.24
N TYR A 520 -10.64 3.68 28.12
CA TYR A 520 -10.86 2.50 28.96
C TYR A 520 -10.56 1.16 28.29
N SER A 521 -10.09 1.19 27.03
CA SER A 521 -9.66 -0.03 26.37
C SER A 521 -8.22 -0.39 26.74
N ARG A 522 -7.84 -1.64 26.53
CA ARG A 522 -6.44 -2.06 26.66
C ARG A 522 -5.48 -1.30 25.71
N TRP A 523 -6.01 -0.66 24.69
CA TRP A 523 -5.28 0.14 23.73
C TRP A 523 -4.97 1.54 24.26
N GLY A 524 -5.83 2.08 25.12
CA GLY A 524 -5.71 3.39 25.73
C GLY A 524 -5.88 4.57 24.79
N THR A 525 -5.80 5.76 25.36
CA THR A 525 -5.68 7.00 24.60
C THR A 525 -4.21 7.28 24.34
N TYR A 526 -3.77 7.09 23.12
CA TYR A 526 -2.36 7.26 22.77
C TYR A 526 -1.88 8.71 22.79
N HIS A 527 -2.78 9.68 22.85
CA HIS A 527 -2.42 11.08 23.03
C HIS A 527 -2.10 11.46 24.47
N ARG A 528 -2.48 10.66 25.47
CA ARG A 528 -2.24 10.87 26.91
C ARG A 528 -2.48 12.32 27.38
N ALA A 529 -3.50 12.98 26.88
CA ALA A 529 -3.84 14.35 27.25
C ALA A 529 -4.31 14.42 28.72
N ASP A 530 -3.71 15.33 29.48
CA ASP A 530 -4.11 15.68 30.84
C ASP A 530 -4.29 17.21 30.97
N HIS A 531 -4.40 17.72 32.21
CA HIS A 531 -4.52 19.17 32.46
C HIS A 531 -3.22 19.95 32.25
N LYS A 532 -2.09 19.27 32.08
CA LYS A 532 -0.77 19.89 31.89
C LYS A 532 -0.36 19.96 30.44
N GLY A 533 -0.72 18.95 29.66
CA GLY A 533 -0.28 18.84 28.29
C GLY A 533 -0.83 17.62 27.56
N ILE A 534 -0.21 17.31 26.44
CA ILE A 534 -0.61 16.24 25.53
C ILE A 534 0.63 15.59 24.92
N GLY A 535 0.50 14.35 24.50
CA GLY A 535 1.53 13.55 23.85
C GLY A 535 2.13 12.51 24.78
N VAL A 536 2.98 11.65 24.25
CA VAL A 536 3.63 10.55 24.98
C VAL A 536 5.10 10.86 25.11
N ASP A 537 5.63 10.82 26.34
CA ASP A 537 7.09 10.92 26.54
C ASP A 537 7.76 9.59 26.14
N ARG A 538 8.35 9.60 24.94
CA ARG A 538 9.10 8.51 24.32
C ARG A 538 10.61 8.76 24.28
N SER A 539 11.06 9.81 24.97
CA SER A 539 12.48 10.10 25.19
C SER A 539 13.15 9.05 26.10
N ASP A 540 14.45 9.23 26.38
CA ASP A 540 15.22 8.44 27.34
C ASP A 540 14.70 8.55 28.78
N LYS A 541 13.95 9.60 29.09
CA LYS A 541 13.28 9.81 30.38
C LYS A 541 11.91 9.17 30.47
N GLY A 542 11.31 8.87 29.34
CA GLY A 542 10.02 8.21 29.19
C GLY A 542 10.15 6.73 28.87
N THR A 543 9.56 6.28 27.74
CA THR A 543 9.56 4.88 27.34
C THR A 543 10.84 4.45 26.61
N GLY A 544 11.69 5.39 26.20
CA GLY A 544 12.95 5.12 25.50
C GLY A 544 12.79 4.67 24.04
N TYR A 545 11.63 4.90 23.43
CA TYR A 545 11.42 4.53 22.01
C TYR A 545 12.38 5.27 21.07
N ALA A 546 12.70 6.55 21.34
CA ALA A 546 13.63 7.35 20.55
C ALA A 546 15.02 6.70 20.41
N GLN A 547 15.45 5.88 21.39
CA GLN A 547 16.73 5.16 21.33
C GLN A 547 16.74 3.95 20.39
N GLN A 548 15.61 3.56 19.81
CA GLN A 548 15.57 2.49 18.81
C GLN A 548 16.07 2.95 17.44
N TYR A 549 16.29 4.25 17.24
CA TYR A 549 16.84 4.83 16.01
C TYR A 549 18.36 4.96 16.06
N TYR A 550 19.00 4.98 14.89
CA TYR A 550 20.41 5.36 14.78
C TYR A 550 20.58 6.88 14.94
N GLU A 551 21.79 7.29 15.32
CA GLU A 551 22.16 8.70 15.30
C GLU A 551 22.27 9.22 13.85
N PRO A 552 21.85 10.48 13.56
CA PRO A 552 21.43 11.52 14.51
C PRO A 552 19.93 11.51 14.83
N ASN A 553 19.13 10.58 14.28
CA ASN A 553 17.68 10.53 14.52
C ASN A 553 17.34 10.32 15.99
N ALA A 554 18.07 9.42 16.68
CA ALA A 554 17.85 9.16 18.10
C ALA A 554 17.98 10.43 18.95
N SER A 555 19.05 11.19 18.75
CA SER A 555 19.27 12.47 19.45
C SER A 555 18.23 13.54 19.09
N ALA A 556 17.79 13.59 17.82
CA ALA A 556 16.78 14.54 17.38
C ALA A 556 15.41 14.23 18.04
N TYR A 557 15.00 12.97 18.02
CA TYR A 557 13.73 12.54 18.62
C TYR A 557 13.72 12.57 20.15
N ASN A 558 14.90 12.54 20.77
CA ASN A 558 15.04 12.59 22.23
C ASN A 558 14.89 14.02 22.81
N ASP A 559 15.02 15.05 22.00
CA ASP A 559 15.03 16.45 22.40
C ASP A 559 13.83 17.20 21.78
N PRO A 560 12.85 17.68 22.58
CA PRO A 560 11.66 18.33 22.04
C PRO A 560 11.95 19.59 21.20
N GLU A 561 13.09 20.26 21.43
CA GLU A 561 13.49 21.44 20.63
C GLU A 561 14.06 21.06 19.25
N LYS A 562 14.53 19.81 19.09
CA LYS A 562 15.10 19.27 17.84
C LYS A 562 14.16 18.35 17.09
N CYS A 563 13.18 17.78 17.80
CA CYS A 563 12.20 16.90 17.21
C CYS A 563 11.46 17.62 16.07
N PRO A 564 11.26 16.96 14.91
CA PRO A 564 10.37 17.47 13.87
C PRO A 564 8.99 17.80 14.45
N GLU A 565 8.47 19.00 14.21
CA GLU A 565 7.22 19.45 14.84
C GLU A 565 6.04 18.56 14.50
N GLU A 566 6.01 18.02 13.28
CA GLU A 566 4.98 17.09 12.82
C GLU A 566 4.93 15.77 13.61
N LEU A 567 6.00 15.45 14.38
CA LEU A 567 6.10 14.28 15.25
C LEU A 567 6.20 14.62 16.73
N LEU A 568 6.10 15.89 17.08
CA LEU A 568 6.36 16.39 18.44
C LEU A 568 5.54 15.65 19.52
N LEU A 569 4.26 15.47 19.28
CA LEU A 569 3.36 14.84 20.26
C LEU A 569 3.40 13.30 20.22
N PHE A 570 3.99 12.74 19.19
CA PHE A 570 4.34 11.33 19.19
C PHE A 570 5.48 11.04 20.16
N PHE A 571 6.52 11.89 20.17
CA PHE A 571 7.74 11.65 20.97
C PHE A 571 7.73 12.29 22.36
N HIS A 572 6.92 13.34 22.58
CA HIS A 572 6.99 14.13 23.80
C HIS A 572 5.62 14.45 24.37
N HIS A 573 5.54 14.51 25.71
CA HIS A 573 4.40 15.08 26.42
C HIS A 573 4.65 16.58 26.62
N ILE A 574 3.90 17.43 25.89
CA ILE A 574 4.17 18.85 25.74
C ILE A 574 3.09 19.69 26.43
N PRO A 575 3.47 20.72 27.23
CA PRO A 575 2.51 21.66 27.79
C PRO A 575 1.72 22.43 26.73
N TYR A 576 0.45 22.70 27.00
CA TYR A 576 -0.43 23.47 26.07
C TYR A 576 0.10 24.85 25.71
N THR A 577 0.91 25.47 26.59
CA THR A 577 1.53 26.79 26.39
C THR A 577 2.89 26.73 25.69
N TRP A 578 3.38 25.54 25.33
CA TRP A 578 4.63 25.41 24.58
C TRP A 578 4.58 26.20 23.27
N LYS A 579 5.66 26.88 22.93
CA LYS A 579 5.76 27.67 21.70
C LYS A 579 6.38 26.81 20.59
N LEU A 580 5.61 26.62 19.53
CA LEU A 580 6.07 26.03 18.29
C LEU A 580 6.97 26.99 17.50
N LYS A 581 7.67 26.50 16.48
CA LYS A 581 8.54 27.32 15.59
C LYS A 581 7.77 28.47 14.93
N SER A 582 6.47 28.30 14.70
CA SER A 582 5.58 29.38 14.21
C SER A 582 5.35 30.51 15.21
N GLY A 583 5.74 30.33 16.48
CA GLY A 583 5.46 31.25 17.59
C GLY A 583 4.08 31.04 18.22
N LYS A 584 3.19 30.25 17.63
CA LYS A 584 1.90 29.86 18.22
C LYS A 584 2.11 28.98 19.45
N THR A 585 1.20 29.03 20.43
CA THR A 585 1.15 28.02 21.46
C THR A 585 0.66 26.69 20.88
N LEU A 586 1.03 25.58 21.50
CA LEU A 586 0.55 24.25 21.10
C LEU A 586 -0.97 24.20 21.01
N ILE A 587 -1.67 24.69 22.04
CA ILE A 587 -3.13 24.70 22.04
C ILE A 587 -3.71 25.55 20.91
N GLN A 588 -3.14 26.75 20.64
CA GLN A 588 -3.60 27.57 19.54
C GLN A 588 -3.36 26.91 18.19
N TYR A 589 -2.24 26.20 18.02
CA TYR A 589 -1.98 25.45 16.81
C TYR A 589 -3.02 24.32 16.61
N ILE A 590 -3.38 23.60 17.69
CA ILE A 590 -4.43 22.56 17.60
C ILE A 590 -5.75 23.17 17.13
N TYR A 591 -6.16 24.30 17.69
CA TYR A 591 -7.38 24.98 17.24
C TYR A 591 -7.29 25.40 15.78
N ASP A 592 -6.23 26.12 15.42
CA ASP A 592 -6.03 26.63 14.07
C ASP A 592 -6.00 25.49 13.03
N SER A 593 -5.27 24.42 13.32
CA SER A 593 -5.14 23.26 12.43
C SER A 593 -6.51 22.66 12.09
N HIS A 594 -7.39 22.49 13.08
CA HIS A 594 -8.71 21.90 12.84
C HIS A 594 -9.65 22.85 12.09
N PHE A 595 -9.56 24.16 12.30
CA PHE A 595 -10.29 25.13 11.48
C PHE A 595 -9.76 25.18 10.04
N GLU A 596 -8.44 25.27 9.86
CA GLU A 596 -7.80 25.27 8.53
C GLU A 596 -8.07 23.97 7.76
N GLY A 597 -8.09 22.84 8.45
CA GLY A 597 -8.38 21.53 7.85
C GLY A 597 -9.83 21.42 7.37
N GLU A 598 -10.77 21.91 8.15
CA GLU A 598 -12.19 21.96 7.77
C GLU A 598 -12.41 22.90 6.57
N GLU A 599 -11.86 24.14 6.62
CA GLU A 599 -11.88 25.08 5.49
C GLU A 599 -11.24 24.46 4.23
N GLY A 600 -10.17 23.68 4.42
CA GLY A 600 -9.52 22.93 3.35
C GLY A 600 -10.43 21.87 2.72
N ALA A 601 -11.20 21.16 3.53
CA ALA A 601 -12.18 20.17 3.04
C ALA A 601 -13.33 20.84 2.26
N GLU A 602 -13.84 21.99 2.75
CA GLU A 602 -14.81 22.81 2.01
C GLU A 602 -14.23 23.27 0.66
N LYS A 603 -12.96 23.68 0.65
CA LYS A 603 -12.29 24.12 -0.58
C LYS A 603 -12.11 22.98 -1.60
N LEU A 604 -11.80 21.76 -1.16
CA LEU A 604 -11.76 20.57 -2.05
C LEU A 604 -13.12 20.34 -2.71
N ALA A 605 -14.22 20.45 -1.94
CA ALA A 605 -15.57 20.29 -2.46
C ALA A 605 -15.93 21.39 -3.48
N GLU A 606 -15.54 22.65 -3.22
CA GLU A 606 -15.72 23.78 -4.17
C GLU A 606 -14.94 23.55 -5.46
N ASP A 607 -13.67 23.14 -5.36
CA ASP A 607 -12.81 22.87 -6.51
C ASP A 607 -13.37 21.74 -7.35
N TRP A 608 -13.84 20.64 -6.74
CA TRP A 608 -14.54 19.57 -7.45
C TRP A 608 -15.80 20.10 -8.18
N ASN A 609 -16.62 20.89 -7.50
CA ASN A 609 -17.82 21.47 -8.11
C ASN A 609 -17.50 22.33 -9.35
N SER A 610 -16.34 22.97 -9.38
CA SER A 610 -15.89 23.74 -10.55
C SER A 610 -15.48 22.87 -11.76
N LEU A 611 -15.27 21.56 -11.54
CA LEU A 611 -14.92 20.59 -12.60
C LEU A 611 -16.15 19.90 -13.23
N LYS A 612 -17.36 20.28 -12.83
CA LYS A 612 -18.62 19.63 -13.23
C LYS A 612 -18.78 19.43 -14.75
N ASP A 613 -18.40 20.43 -15.53
CA ASP A 613 -18.58 20.40 -16.99
C ASP A 613 -17.46 19.63 -17.73
N PHE A 614 -16.41 19.21 -16.99
CA PHE A 614 -15.23 18.54 -17.51
C PHE A 614 -15.15 17.05 -17.11
N VAL A 615 -16.05 16.58 -16.25
CA VAL A 615 -16.08 15.19 -15.75
C VAL A 615 -17.35 14.50 -16.23
N ASN A 616 -17.28 13.18 -16.38
CA ASN A 616 -18.47 12.37 -16.60
C ASN A 616 -19.52 12.65 -15.49
N PRO A 617 -20.80 12.92 -15.82
CA PRO A 617 -21.81 13.30 -14.84
C PRO A 617 -22.03 12.31 -13.69
N ASP A 618 -21.90 11.00 -13.98
CA ASP A 618 -22.11 9.96 -12.95
C ASP A 618 -20.93 9.93 -11.95
N VAL A 619 -19.71 10.08 -12.45
CA VAL A 619 -18.49 10.22 -11.62
C VAL A 619 -18.56 11.51 -10.81
N PHE A 620 -18.93 12.62 -11.48
CA PHE A 620 -19.07 13.89 -10.80
C PHE A 620 -20.02 13.76 -9.58
N ALA A 621 -21.19 13.16 -9.80
CA ALA A 621 -22.18 13.00 -8.73
C ALA A 621 -21.71 12.09 -7.58
N ARG A 622 -21.05 10.97 -7.89
CA ARG A 622 -20.51 10.07 -6.85
C ARG A 622 -19.44 10.74 -6.00
N VAL A 623 -18.49 11.40 -6.63
CA VAL A 623 -17.39 12.09 -5.93
C VAL A 623 -17.92 13.32 -5.16
N ALA A 624 -18.88 14.08 -5.72
CA ALA A 624 -19.50 15.19 -5.00
C ALA A 624 -20.18 14.71 -3.71
N ALA A 625 -20.88 13.58 -3.74
CA ALA A 625 -21.48 12.99 -2.55
C ALA A 625 -20.41 12.58 -1.50
N ARG A 626 -19.22 12.12 -1.92
CA ARG A 626 -18.11 11.85 -1.01
C ARG A 626 -17.58 13.14 -0.36
N PHE A 627 -17.42 14.22 -1.12
CA PHE A 627 -17.00 15.52 -0.57
C PHE A 627 -18.03 16.11 0.43
N GLU A 628 -19.33 15.90 0.21
CA GLU A 628 -20.35 16.29 1.21
C GLU A 628 -20.12 15.58 2.54
N LEU A 629 -19.83 14.27 2.50
CA LEU A 629 -19.50 13.49 3.70
C LEU A 629 -18.18 13.95 4.33
N GLN A 630 -17.13 14.19 3.54
CA GLN A 630 -15.84 14.65 4.04
C GLN A 630 -15.94 16.00 4.74
N VAL A 631 -16.67 16.97 4.17
CA VAL A 631 -16.90 18.30 4.80
C VAL A 631 -17.65 18.13 6.12
N ALA A 632 -18.67 17.27 6.17
CA ALA A 632 -19.41 17.00 7.41
C ALA A 632 -18.50 16.35 8.47
N ASN A 633 -17.67 15.36 8.06
CA ASN A 633 -16.70 14.69 8.91
C ASN A 633 -15.63 15.69 9.44
N ALA A 634 -15.08 16.55 8.60
CA ALA A 634 -14.10 17.54 8.99
C ALA A 634 -14.65 18.55 10.02
N LYS A 635 -15.92 18.97 9.88
CA LYS A 635 -16.62 19.81 10.86
C LYS A 635 -16.76 19.09 12.21
N GLU A 636 -17.16 17.82 12.19
CA GLU A 636 -17.29 17.03 13.40
C GLU A 636 -15.94 16.86 14.12
N TRP A 637 -14.87 16.58 13.38
CA TRP A 637 -13.51 16.53 13.92
C TRP A 637 -13.10 17.85 14.56
N ARG A 638 -13.26 18.98 13.86
CA ARG A 638 -12.97 20.33 14.36
C ARG A 638 -13.68 20.59 15.68
N ASP A 639 -14.98 20.32 15.72
CA ASP A 639 -15.81 20.65 16.88
C ASP A 639 -15.50 19.74 18.08
N GLN A 640 -15.35 18.43 17.86
CA GLN A 640 -15.06 17.49 18.94
C GLN A 640 -13.64 17.67 19.49
N VAL A 641 -12.62 17.76 18.65
CA VAL A 641 -11.23 17.89 19.10
C VAL A 641 -10.99 19.22 19.79
N ASN A 642 -11.43 20.34 19.20
CA ASN A 642 -11.27 21.64 19.80
C ASN A 642 -12.00 21.76 21.14
N SER A 643 -13.25 21.24 21.25
CA SER A 643 -13.99 21.19 22.50
C SER A 643 -13.30 20.35 23.58
N TYR A 644 -12.75 19.20 23.20
CA TYR A 644 -12.04 18.33 24.12
C TYR A 644 -10.80 19.01 24.69
N PHE A 645 -9.94 19.59 23.84
CA PHE A 645 -8.71 20.24 24.29
C PHE A 645 -8.95 21.57 25.01
N TYR A 646 -10.03 22.29 24.65
CA TYR A 646 -10.46 23.44 25.45
C TYR A 646 -10.82 23.02 26.89
N ARG A 647 -11.60 21.96 27.06
CA ARG A 647 -11.95 21.43 28.41
C ARG A 647 -10.74 20.91 29.19
N LYS A 648 -9.71 20.40 28.50
CA LYS A 648 -8.49 19.90 29.15
C LYS A 648 -7.55 21.04 29.57
N SER A 649 -7.38 22.07 28.73
CA SER A 649 -6.43 23.15 28.92
C SER A 649 -6.98 24.36 29.67
N ASP A 650 -8.29 24.62 29.60
CA ASP A 650 -8.95 25.86 30.02
C ASP A 650 -8.36 27.13 29.35
N ILE A 651 -7.81 26.98 28.13
CA ILE A 651 -7.22 28.07 27.37
C ILE A 651 -8.12 28.35 26.17
N ALA A 652 -8.67 29.58 26.08
CA ALA A 652 -9.53 29.98 24.99
C ALA A 652 -8.75 30.16 23.68
N ASP A 653 -9.46 30.05 22.56
CA ASP A 653 -8.93 30.39 21.24
C ASP A 653 -8.59 31.89 21.16
N GLU A 654 -7.34 32.21 20.80
CA GLU A 654 -6.86 33.58 20.67
C GLU A 654 -7.61 34.37 19.57
N GLN A 655 -8.20 33.69 18.60
CA GLN A 655 -9.00 34.29 17.53
C GLN A 655 -10.46 34.50 17.92
N GLY A 656 -10.90 34.01 19.06
CA GLY A 656 -12.26 34.13 19.56
C GLY A 656 -13.31 33.38 18.72
N ARG A 657 -12.88 32.34 17.99
CA ARG A 657 -13.79 31.47 17.23
C ARG A 657 -14.62 30.62 18.20
N LYS A 658 -15.80 30.22 17.76
CA LYS A 658 -16.69 29.41 18.59
C LYS A 658 -16.11 27.99 18.74
N ILE A 659 -15.86 27.58 19.99
CA ILE A 659 -15.53 26.22 20.40
C ILE A 659 -16.71 25.71 21.23
N TYR A 660 -17.18 24.48 20.98
CA TYR A 660 -18.38 23.92 21.59
C TYR A 660 -18.12 23.20 22.92
#